data_f8d58050e384b9461101d294a968359d
#
_entry.id   f8d58050e384b9461101d294a968359d
#
_cell.length_a   1.000
_cell.length_b   1.000
_cell.length_c   1.000
_cell.angle_alpha   90.00
_cell.angle_beta   90.00
_cell.angle_gamma   90.00
#
_symmetry.space_group_name_H-M   'P 1'
#
loop_
_entity.id
_entity.type
_entity.pdbx_description
1 polymer ?
#
loop_
_entity_poly.entity_id
_entity_poly.type
_entity_poly.pdbx_seq_one_letter_code
_entity_poly.pdbx_strand_id
1 'polypeptide(L)'
;MADSRQENIKLGTYTSEQVYEVLQTSHQGLSSQEVKERQATYGPNQLKESKKEPIWLVFFRHFTSLMALLLWVGGFIAMLSHSLELGIAIWLVNIINGLFSFIQEYRASQATAALNKLLPSYARVLRDGKEDKILAQDLVPGDLVFIEEGDRISADGRLVAVTDLRVNQSALTGESNPIYKSDQADLTPDKTELEYDNMVFAGTTVSSGSGHFIVSAIGMKTEFGQIADLTQNLAQEKSPLQKELDHLTKQISVIAVSVGLFFMVAATLFVHQPLSQAFIFALGMIVAFIPEGLLPTVTLSLAMAVQRMAKDHALVKKLSSVETLGATSVICSDKTGTLTQNAMTVNHLWTLSDSYEVTGLGYASEGQIEQEGRPISLEDNELLNRLVRFSHLASNAQVVAPSADNPNFTILGDPTEACLNVLAEKAGINLNDNHTWAPRLKEIPFDSDRKRMTTVHKLELGLDGSQHISITKGAPKEVMELCSDYYDNQGMIKSLTATERQAILAANDQFARDGLRVLAVAYRPLDSEHIGEDKWDMQTLEDNMVFLGLVAMSDPPRQGVREAIEKCHRASIRIIMVTGDYGLTALSIAKKIGIVQGDDARVVSGLELADMDDNQLKEALKGEIVFARVAPEQKYRVVNALQELGEVVAVTGDGVNDAPALKKADIGVAMGISGTDVAKESADMILTDDHFASIVHAVEEGRAVYRNIQKFLTYIFNSNTPEAVPSAFFLFSLGRIPLPLTVMQILAIDLGTDMVPALGLGVEPPEEGVMDRPPRRLSDRLLNRQLLIKAFVWYGLIEAALAMGAFFLNYWVNQGNLNHLASSGPLYREATTMTLGAIIFTQIGMAMNSRKGRGSIFQVKPFANRIISLGIVLEIVLFIILSYVPFFHTLFNTAPIGLDDWLYLLACPFVIMALEEIRYRLFDKK
;
A
#
# COMPACT_ATOMS: atom_id res chain seq x y z
N MET A 1 29.26 -12.05 -37.36
CA MET A 1 30.34 -11.07 -37.58
C MET A 1 29.87 -9.61 -37.43
N ALA A 2 28.76 -9.35 -36.71
CA ALA A 2 28.31 -7.97 -36.41
C ALA A 2 28.54 -7.62 -34.91
N ASP A 3 28.96 -8.57 -34.10
CA ASP A 3 29.03 -8.43 -32.62
C ASP A 3 30.40 -7.94 -32.10
N SER A 4 31.41 -7.78 -32.94
CA SER A 4 32.77 -7.43 -32.51
C SER A 4 33.20 -6.00 -32.77
N ARG A 5 32.29 -5.09 -33.26
CA ARG A 5 32.60 -3.69 -33.51
C ARG A 5 32.06 -2.68 -32.50
N GLN A 6 31.25 -3.11 -31.52
CA GLN A 6 30.67 -2.22 -30.49
C GLN A 6 31.46 -2.11 -29.19
N GLU A 7 32.56 -2.86 -29.03
CA GLU A 7 33.25 -3.02 -27.72
C GLU A 7 34.15 -1.83 -27.29
N ASN A 8 34.29 -0.74 -28.07
CA ASN A 8 35.18 0.37 -27.68
C ASN A 8 34.73 1.78 -28.12
N ILE A 9 33.43 2.02 -28.31
CA ILE A 9 32.96 3.36 -28.68
C ILE A 9 32.61 4.13 -27.40
N LYS A 10 33.50 5.01 -26.94
CA LYS A 10 33.22 5.94 -25.83
C LYS A 10 32.31 7.06 -26.31
N LEU A 11 30.98 6.87 -26.15
CA LEU A 11 29.96 7.82 -26.64
C LEU A 11 30.08 9.21 -26.01
N GLY A 12 30.62 9.33 -24.79
CA GLY A 12 30.87 10.61 -24.13
C GLY A 12 31.84 11.54 -24.89
N THR A 13 32.69 10.99 -25.77
CA THR A 13 33.64 11.80 -26.58
C THR A 13 33.07 12.37 -27.87
N TYR A 14 31.84 11.95 -28.26
CA TYR A 14 31.19 12.40 -29.48
C TYR A 14 30.35 13.65 -29.25
N THR A 15 30.29 14.52 -30.29
CA THR A 15 29.33 15.64 -30.28
C THR A 15 27.92 15.13 -30.47
N SER A 16 26.91 15.93 -30.06
CA SER A 16 25.48 15.53 -30.16
C SER A 16 25.12 15.07 -31.57
N GLU A 17 25.58 15.77 -32.63
CA GLU A 17 25.33 15.40 -34.02
C GLU A 17 25.95 14.06 -34.42
N GLN A 18 27.18 13.78 -33.99
CA GLN A 18 27.83 12.50 -34.23
C GLN A 18 27.12 11.32 -33.56
N VAL A 19 26.49 11.56 -32.42
CA VAL A 19 25.73 10.52 -31.70
C VAL A 19 24.52 10.04 -32.51
N TYR A 20 23.83 10.94 -33.21
CA TYR A 20 22.73 10.56 -34.11
C TYR A 20 23.19 9.61 -35.21
N GLU A 21 24.38 9.89 -35.81
CA GLU A 21 24.96 9.01 -36.83
C GLU A 21 25.42 7.67 -36.29
N VAL A 22 26.16 7.68 -35.15
CA VAL A 22 26.71 6.45 -34.55
C VAL A 22 25.61 5.50 -34.08
N LEU A 23 24.52 6.03 -33.47
CA LEU A 23 23.40 5.24 -33.03
C LEU A 23 22.33 5.04 -34.11
N GLN A 24 22.57 5.50 -35.32
CA GLN A 24 21.70 5.35 -36.50
C GLN A 24 20.27 5.78 -36.20
N THR A 25 20.10 6.99 -35.71
CA THR A 25 18.80 7.59 -35.39
C THR A 25 18.72 9.00 -35.99
N SER A 26 17.57 9.66 -35.84
CA SER A 26 17.34 10.99 -36.38
C SER A 26 16.75 11.94 -35.35
N HIS A 27 16.76 13.27 -35.68
CA HIS A 27 16.08 14.28 -34.87
C HIS A 27 14.54 14.10 -34.78
N GLN A 28 13.95 13.26 -35.63
CA GLN A 28 12.53 12.90 -35.61
C GLN A 28 12.29 11.56 -34.90
N GLY A 29 13.35 11.00 -34.28
CA GLY A 29 13.33 9.69 -33.67
C GLY A 29 13.38 8.53 -34.65
N LEU A 30 13.17 7.33 -34.19
CA LEU A 30 13.10 6.10 -34.99
C LEU A 30 11.71 5.95 -35.63
N SER A 31 11.66 5.37 -36.81
CA SER A 31 10.39 4.94 -37.41
C SER A 31 9.84 3.68 -36.74
N SER A 32 8.53 3.49 -36.83
CA SER A 32 7.86 2.30 -36.27
C SER A 32 8.37 0.98 -36.87
N GLN A 33 8.93 0.98 -38.09
CA GLN A 33 9.53 -0.19 -38.69
C GLN A 33 10.91 -0.49 -38.08
N GLU A 34 11.78 0.53 -37.96
CA GLU A 34 13.10 0.39 -37.31
C GLU A 34 12.99 -0.07 -35.89
N VAL A 35 11.99 0.42 -35.10
CA VAL A 35 11.72 -0.03 -33.75
C VAL A 35 11.45 -1.52 -33.72
N LYS A 36 10.59 -2.06 -34.60
CA LYS A 36 10.28 -3.50 -34.65
C LYS A 36 11.51 -4.35 -34.97
N GLU A 37 12.35 -3.89 -35.93
CA GLU A 37 13.59 -4.57 -36.30
C GLU A 37 14.58 -4.59 -35.12
N ARG A 38 14.73 -3.46 -34.43
CA ARG A 38 15.59 -3.36 -33.23
C ARG A 38 15.04 -4.18 -32.04
N GLN A 39 13.74 -4.18 -31.80
CA GLN A 39 13.14 -5.05 -30.79
C GLN A 39 13.41 -6.54 -31.06
N ALA A 40 13.32 -6.97 -32.32
CA ALA A 40 13.66 -8.34 -32.69
C ALA A 40 15.15 -8.67 -32.50
N THR A 41 16.04 -7.68 -32.66
CA THR A 41 17.49 -7.86 -32.56
C THR A 41 18.00 -7.78 -31.11
N TYR A 42 17.55 -6.81 -30.33
CA TYR A 42 18.08 -6.49 -29.00
C TYR A 42 17.23 -7.11 -27.89
N GLY A 43 15.97 -7.48 -28.16
CA GLY A 43 15.01 -7.95 -27.16
C GLY A 43 14.45 -6.82 -26.29
N PRO A 44 13.67 -7.15 -25.26
CA PRO A 44 13.08 -6.16 -24.37
C PRO A 44 14.10 -5.55 -23.40
N ASN A 45 13.88 -4.29 -23.02
CA ASN A 45 14.66 -3.60 -21.99
C ASN A 45 14.24 -4.11 -20.59
N GLN A 46 14.72 -5.28 -20.22
CA GLN A 46 14.45 -5.93 -18.94
C GLN A 46 15.73 -6.54 -18.35
N LEU A 47 15.88 -6.43 -17.05
CA LEU A 47 16.88 -7.20 -16.32
C LEU A 47 16.46 -8.68 -16.30
N LYS A 48 17.38 -9.59 -16.48
CA LYS A 48 17.09 -11.02 -16.28
C LYS A 48 16.61 -11.23 -14.85
N GLU A 49 15.41 -11.76 -14.71
CA GLU A 49 14.95 -12.26 -13.39
C GLU A 49 15.99 -13.27 -12.87
N SER A 50 16.30 -13.20 -11.56
CA SER A 50 17.12 -14.22 -10.91
C SER A 50 16.58 -15.60 -11.27
N LYS A 51 17.44 -16.54 -11.63
CA LYS A 51 17.02 -17.90 -11.98
C LYS A 51 16.16 -18.44 -10.86
N LYS A 52 14.86 -18.57 -11.12
CA LYS A 52 13.94 -19.26 -10.18
C LYS A 52 14.52 -20.64 -9.93
N GLU A 53 14.58 -21.05 -8.67
CA GLU A 53 14.95 -22.44 -8.34
C GLU A 53 14.08 -23.39 -9.17
N PRO A 54 14.65 -24.43 -9.78
CA PRO A 54 13.87 -25.40 -10.55
C PRO A 54 12.74 -25.96 -9.68
N ILE A 55 11.53 -26.02 -10.20
CA ILE A 55 10.31 -26.44 -9.46
C ILE A 55 10.53 -27.81 -8.78
N TRP A 56 11.27 -28.72 -9.44
CA TRP A 56 11.56 -30.03 -8.88
C TRP A 56 12.48 -29.94 -7.62
N LEU A 57 13.39 -28.96 -7.55
CA LEU A 57 14.25 -28.78 -6.38
C LEU A 57 13.43 -28.28 -5.19
N VAL A 58 12.54 -27.31 -5.41
CA VAL A 58 11.59 -26.83 -4.40
C VAL A 58 10.71 -27.98 -3.91
N PHE A 59 10.20 -28.80 -4.83
CA PHE A 59 9.41 -29.99 -4.49
C PHE A 59 10.19 -30.96 -3.58
N PHE A 60 11.41 -31.37 -3.94
CA PHE A 60 12.19 -32.31 -3.14
C PHE A 60 12.67 -31.73 -1.79
N ARG A 61 12.82 -30.41 -1.65
CA ARG A 61 13.18 -29.78 -0.38
C ARG A 61 12.17 -30.09 0.73
N HIS A 62 10.89 -30.24 0.41
CA HIS A 62 9.85 -30.60 1.40
C HIS A 62 10.06 -32.03 1.97
N PHE A 63 10.73 -32.92 1.25
CA PHE A 63 10.99 -34.29 1.70
C PHE A 63 12.31 -34.43 2.47
N THR A 64 13.08 -33.34 2.60
CA THR A 64 14.36 -33.30 3.32
C THR A 64 14.30 -32.41 4.56
N SER A 65 13.12 -31.92 4.93
CA SER A 65 12.92 -31.22 6.21
C SER A 65 13.20 -32.15 7.39
N LEU A 66 13.52 -31.58 8.57
CA LEU A 66 13.76 -32.39 9.78
C LEU A 66 12.59 -33.34 10.07
N MET A 67 11.38 -32.83 9.90
CA MET A 67 10.15 -33.62 10.10
C MET A 67 10.02 -34.76 9.09
N ALA A 68 10.20 -34.45 7.80
CA ALA A 68 10.18 -35.47 6.76
C ALA A 68 11.23 -36.58 7.01
N LEU A 69 12.44 -36.20 7.45
CA LEU A 69 13.47 -37.16 7.81
C LEU A 69 13.09 -38.04 9.00
N LEU A 70 12.47 -37.48 10.05
CA LEU A 70 11.95 -38.24 11.18
C LEU A 70 10.87 -39.24 10.75
N LEU A 71 9.96 -38.84 9.86
CA LEU A 71 8.94 -39.73 9.30
C LEU A 71 9.54 -40.82 8.40
N TRP A 72 10.54 -40.51 7.57
CA TRP A 72 11.29 -41.54 6.81
C TRP A 72 11.95 -42.56 7.73
N VAL A 73 12.63 -42.10 8.78
CA VAL A 73 13.29 -42.98 9.77
C VAL A 73 12.29 -43.76 10.57
N GLY A 74 11.18 -43.13 11.02
CA GLY A 74 10.12 -43.78 11.78
C GLY A 74 9.44 -44.89 10.98
N GLY A 75 9.09 -44.61 9.72
CA GLY A 75 8.53 -45.63 8.84
C GLY A 75 9.47 -46.81 8.61
N PHE A 76 10.78 -46.54 8.45
CA PHE A 76 11.78 -47.60 8.33
C PHE A 76 11.90 -48.45 9.61
N ILE A 77 11.91 -47.83 10.79
CA ILE A 77 11.91 -48.56 12.08
C ILE A 77 10.64 -49.39 12.26
N ALA A 78 9.48 -48.85 11.88
CA ALA A 78 8.22 -49.60 11.91
C ALA A 78 8.27 -50.84 11.03
N MET A 79 8.86 -50.76 9.83
CA MET A 79 9.06 -51.93 8.94
C MET A 79 10.00 -52.96 9.55
N LEU A 80 11.11 -52.55 10.12
CA LEU A 80 12.07 -53.44 10.83
C LEU A 80 11.42 -54.12 12.04
N SER A 81 10.42 -53.50 12.65
CA SER A 81 9.66 -54.05 13.79
C SER A 81 8.49 -54.94 13.36
N HIS A 82 8.56 -55.48 12.17
CA HIS A 82 7.50 -56.35 11.54
C HIS A 82 6.12 -55.66 11.36
N SER A 83 6.07 -54.33 11.36
CA SER A 83 4.87 -53.57 11.11
C SER A 83 4.94 -52.89 9.75
N LEU A 84 4.97 -53.68 8.66
CA LEU A 84 5.14 -53.19 7.28
C LEU A 84 4.02 -52.20 6.88
N GLU A 85 2.76 -52.50 7.23
CA GLU A 85 1.61 -51.65 6.91
C GLU A 85 1.74 -50.27 7.57
N LEU A 86 2.16 -50.22 8.83
CA LEU A 86 2.39 -48.95 9.57
C LEU A 86 3.55 -48.16 8.93
N GLY A 87 4.63 -48.82 8.56
CA GLY A 87 5.77 -48.16 7.94
C GLY A 87 5.42 -47.52 6.59
N ILE A 88 4.67 -48.24 5.75
CA ILE A 88 4.17 -47.73 4.47
C ILE A 88 3.21 -46.55 4.69
N ALA A 89 2.34 -46.64 5.69
CA ALA A 89 1.42 -45.55 5.99
C ALA A 89 2.11 -44.27 6.47
N ILE A 90 3.12 -44.38 7.35
CA ILE A 90 3.94 -43.23 7.77
C ILE A 90 4.63 -42.57 6.56
N TRP A 91 5.17 -43.37 5.63
CA TRP A 91 5.77 -42.86 4.41
C TRP A 91 4.75 -42.23 3.47
N LEU A 92 3.55 -42.79 3.33
CA LEU A 92 2.48 -42.18 2.53
C LEU A 92 2.03 -40.82 3.09
N VAL A 93 1.87 -40.75 4.42
CA VAL A 93 1.61 -39.51 5.13
C VAL A 93 2.69 -38.45 4.86
N ASN A 94 3.96 -38.83 4.92
CA ASN A 94 5.07 -37.92 4.59
C ASN A 94 5.00 -37.42 3.14
N ILE A 95 4.62 -38.27 2.19
CA ILE A 95 4.41 -37.89 0.79
C ILE A 95 3.26 -36.90 0.65
N ILE A 96 2.13 -37.15 1.31
CA ILE A 96 0.94 -36.27 1.28
C ILE A 96 1.31 -34.90 1.86
N ASN A 97 1.98 -34.87 2.99
CA ASN A 97 2.42 -33.62 3.64
C ASN A 97 3.38 -32.83 2.75
N GLY A 98 4.41 -33.48 2.18
CA GLY A 98 5.34 -32.84 1.27
C GLY A 98 4.66 -32.27 0.03
N LEU A 99 3.67 -32.98 -0.55
CA LEU A 99 2.88 -32.52 -1.68
C LEU A 99 2.01 -31.30 -1.30
N PHE A 100 1.36 -31.34 -0.15
CA PHE A 100 0.51 -30.26 0.33
C PHE A 100 1.33 -28.98 0.59
N SER A 101 2.46 -29.11 1.29
CA SER A 101 3.39 -27.99 1.56
C SER A 101 3.93 -27.37 0.26
N PHE A 102 4.27 -28.22 -0.72
CA PHE A 102 4.69 -27.76 -2.05
C PHE A 102 3.57 -26.96 -2.76
N ILE A 103 2.32 -27.46 -2.75
CA ILE A 103 1.18 -26.77 -3.39
C ILE A 103 0.95 -25.39 -2.72
N GLN A 104 1.05 -25.30 -1.41
CA GLN A 104 0.91 -24.05 -0.67
C GLN A 104 2.04 -23.06 -1.01
N GLU A 105 3.30 -23.47 -0.98
CA GLU A 105 4.47 -22.65 -1.33
C GLU A 105 4.39 -22.18 -2.79
N TYR A 106 3.99 -23.06 -3.69
CA TYR A 106 3.81 -22.73 -5.11
C TYR A 106 2.72 -21.68 -5.33
N ARG A 107 1.55 -21.82 -4.67
CA ARG A 107 0.48 -20.82 -4.73
C ARG A 107 0.90 -19.47 -4.15
N ALA A 108 1.61 -19.46 -3.02
CA ALA A 108 2.13 -18.23 -2.41
C ALA A 108 3.14 -17.54 -3.34
N SER A 109 4.05 -18.29 -3.96
CA SER A 109 5.02 -17.78 -4.93
C SER A 109 4.36 -17.20 -6.18
N GLN A 110 3.32 -17.87 -6.72
CA GLN A 110 2.56 -17.35 -7.87
C GLN A 110 1.80 -16.06 -7.54
N ALA A 111 1.20 -15.98 -6.35
CA ALA A 111 0.53 -14.78 -5.89
C ALA A 111 1.49 -13.59 -5.82
N THR A 112 2.70 -13.79 -5.29
CA THR A 112 3.75 -12.77 -5.21
C THR A 112 4.27 -12.36 -6.60
N ALA A 113 4.46 -13.32 -7.52
CA ALA A 113 4.93 -13.05 -8.88
C ALA A 113 3.92 -12.23 -9.71
N ALA A 114 2.62 -12.43 -9.46
CA ALA A 114 1.56 -11.66 -10.14
C ALA A 114 1.59 -10.17 -9.74
N LEU A 115 1.99 -9.85 -8.51
CA LEU A 115 2.07 -8.47 -8.01
C LEU A 115 3.17 -7.67 -8.68
N ASN A 116 4.34 -8.28 -8.94
CA ASN A 116 5.47 -7.61 -9.61
C ASN A 116 5.15 -7.16 -11.03
N LYS A 117 4.10 -7.71 -11.66
CA LYS A 117 3.66 -7.32 -13.01
C LYS A 117 2.70 -6.12 -13.03
N LEU A 118 2.24 -5.64 -11.88
CA LEU A 118 1.26 -4.57 -11.77
C LEU A 118 1.88 -3.15 -11.78
N LEU A 119 3.21 -3.03 -11.85
CA LEU A 119 3.94 -1.75 -11.87
C LEU A 119 4.74 -1.60 -13.17
N PRO A 120 4.11 -1.20 -14.29
CA PRO A 120 4.85 -0.86 -15.49
C PRO A 120 5.59 0.48 -15.30
N SER A 121 6.88 0.53 -15.64
CA SER A 121 7.60 1.78 -15.83
C SER A 121 7.36 2.29 -17.26
N TYR A 122 7.23 3.61 -17.42
CA TYR A 122 7.01 4.27 -18.70
C TYR A 122 8.21 5.15 -19.06
N ALA A 123 8.40 5.41 -20.36
CA ALA A 123 9.35 6.37 -20.89
C ALA A 123 8.67 7.23 -21.97
N ARG A 124 9.01 8.51 -22.02
CA ARG A 124 8.56 9.41 -23.08
C ARG A 124 9.60 9.39 -24.21
N VAL A 125 9.18 9.09 -25.42
CA VAL A 125 10.06 8.94 -26.58
C VAL A 125 9.53 9.73 -27.76
N LEU A 126 10.44 10.12 -28.64
CA LEU A 126 10.10 10.66 -29.97
C LEU A 126 10.23 9.54 -30.99
N ARG A 127 9.12 9.16 -31.65
CA ARG A 127 9.08 8.19 -32.75
C ARG A 127 8.21 8.72 -33.90
N ASP A 128 8.59 8.51 -35.14
CA ASP A 128 7.87 9.02 -36.30
C ASP A 128 7.56 10.53 -36.24
N GLY A 129 8.42 11.32 -35.57
CA GLY A 129 8.24 12.76 -35.36
C GLY A 129 7.14 13.13 -34.34
N LYS A 130 6.64 12.18 -33.57
CA LYS A 130 5.63 12.39 -32.52
C LYS A 130 6.15 11.91 -31.17
N GLU A 131 5.88 12.72 -30.16
CA GLU A 131 6.12 12.31 -28.77
C GLU A 131 5.08 11.27 -28.34
N ASP A 132 5.54 10.15 -27.78
CA ASP A 132 4.70 9.05 -27.31
C ASP A 132 5.19 8.55 -25.95
N LYS A 133 4.26 8.07 -25.12
CA LYS A 133 4.55 7.47 -23.82
C LYS A 133 4.44 5.95 -23.92
N ILE A 134 5.59 5.28 -23.95
CA ILE A 134 5.69 3.83 -24.11
C ILE A 134 6.07 3.13 -22.80
N LEU A 135 5.87 1.82 -22.74
CA LEU A 135 6.43 1.03 -21.64
C LEU A 135 7.98 1.05 -21.72
N ALA A 136 8.64 1.26 -20.60
CA ALA A 136 10.11 1.29 -20.55
C ALA A 136 10.76 0.00 -21.08
N GLN A 137 10.06 -1.14 -20.97
CA GLN A 137 10.51 -2.42 -21.54
C GLN A 137 10.58 -2.43 -23.09
N ASP A 138 9.87 -1.51 -23.74
CA ASP A 138 9.79 -1.42 -25.20
C ASP A 138 10.80 -0.44 -25.78
N LEU A 139 11.69 0.14 -24.92
CA LEU A 139 12.82 0.96 -25.36
C LEU A 139 13.82 0.11 -26.15
N VAL A 140 14.37 0.73 -27.22
CA VAL A 140 15.41 0.13 -28.04
C VAL A 140 16.60 1.08 -28.17
N PRO A 141 17.83 0.59 -28.40
CA PRO A 141 18.97 1.44 -28.71
C PRO A 141 18.67 2.35 -29.92
N GLY A 142 18.94 3.66 -29.79
CA GLY A 142 18.63 4.67 -30.79
C GLY A 142 17.32 5.43 -30.54
N ASP A 143 16.49 5.04 -29.58
CA ASP A 143 15.33 5.84 -29.17
C ASP A 143 15.77 7.19 -28.61
N LEU A 144 15.10 8.27 -28.99
CA LEU A 144 15.26 9.60 -28.40
C LEU A 144 14.25 9.73 -27.23
N VAL A 145 14.77 9.81 -26.00
CA VAL A 145 14.00 9.82 -24.77
C VAL A 145 14.03 11.20 -24.13
N PHE A 146 12.88 11.66 -23.65
CA PHE A 146 12.72 12.89 -22.86
C PHE A 146 12.73 12.58 -21.38
N ILE A 147 13.46 13.38 -20.58
CA ILE A 147 13.51 13.26 -19.13
C ILE A 147 13.34 14.62 -18.47
N GLU A 148 12.65 14.64 -17.34
CA GLU A 148 12.43 15.83 -16.51
C GLU A 148 12.52 15.50 -15.03
N GLU A 149 12.50 16.52 -14.19
CA GLU A 149 12.57 16.37 -12.74
C GLU A 149 11.58 15.31 -12.21
N GLY A 150 12.10 14.36 -11.44
CA GLY A 150 11.33 13.24 -10.87
C GLY A 150 11.26 12.00 -11.74
N ASP A 151 11.73 12.03 -12.99
CA ASP A 151 11.77 10.86 -13.86
C ASP A 151 12.88 9.88 -13.46
N ARG A 152 12.59 8.59 -13.66
CA ARG A 152 13.57 7.52 -13.59
C ARG A 152 14.14 7.25 -14.97
N ILE A 153 15.47 7.20 -15.07
CA ILE A 153 16.16 6.85 -16.30
C ILE A 153 16.12 5.32 -16.48
N SER A 154 15.49 4.87 -17.56
CA SER A 154 15.17 3.46 -17.79
C SER A 154 16.16 2.72 -18.70
N ALA A 155 17.13 3.42 -19.30
CA ALA A 155 18.16 2.86 -20.17
C ALA A 155 19.42 3.74 -20.10
N ASP A 156 20.59 3.19 -20.47
CA ASP A 156 21.79 4.01 -20.60
C ASP A 156 21.75 4.80 -21.90
N GLY A 157 22.25 6.02 -21.87
CA GLY A 157 22.24 6.85 -23.07
C GLY A 157 23.11 8.09 -23.00
N ARG A 158 23.28 8.72 -24.19
CA ARG A 158 24.06 9.93 -24.39
C ARG A 158 23.12 11.14 -24.53
N LEU A 159 23.32 12.13 -23.63
CA LEU A 159 22.56 13.39 -23.67
C LEU A 159 22.85 14.19 -24.91
N VAL A 160 21.81 14.68 -25.59
CA VAL A 160 21.92 15.50 -26.81
C VAL A 160 21.39 16.92 -26.62
N ALA A 161 20.58 17.16 -25.58
CA ALA A 161 20.13 18.48 -25.15
C ALA A 161 19.86 18.45 -23.64
N VAL A 162 20.23 19.51 -22.94
CA VAL A 162 20.02 19.65 -21.49
C VAL A 162 19.61 21.06 -21.10
N THR A 163 18.79 21.19 -20.04
CA THR A 163 18.44 22.46 -19.42
C THR A 163 18.54 22.27 -17.90
N ASP A 164 19.61 22.77 -17.29
CA ASP A 164 19.91 22.72 -15.84
C ASP A 164 19.74 21.31 -15.21
N LEU A 165 20.06 20.27 -15.99
CA LEU A 165 19.85 18.87 -15.63
C LEU A 165 20.83 18.43 -14.54
N ARG A 166 20.27 17.89 -13.43
CA ARG A 166 21.03 17.20 -12.39
C ARG A 166 20.46 15.80 -12.17
N VAL A 167 21.36 14.83 -12.10
CA VAL A 167 20.99 13.42 -11.97
C VAL A 167 21.59 12.82 -10.70
N ASN A 168 20.77 12.15 -9.91
CA ASN A 168 21.22 11.37 -8.77
C ASN A 168 21.66 9.98 -9.25
N GLN A 169 22.95 9.70 -9.10
CA GLN A 169 23.59 8.44 -9.51
C GLN A 169 23.94 7.55 -8.33
N SER A 170 23.39 7.79 -7.14
CA SER A 170 23.71 7.04 -5.92
C SER A 170 23.50 5.53 -6.04
N ALA A 171 22.57 5.10 -6.88
CA ALA A 171 22.32 3.68 -7.15
C ALA A 171 23.51 2.96 -7.81
N LEU A 172 24.38 3.70 -8.49
CA LEU A 172 25.56 3.17 -9.20
C LEU A 172 26.87 3.52 -8.49
N THR A 173 26.98 4.76 -8.00
CA THR A 173 28.24 5.28 -7.45
C THR A 173 28.30 5.26 -5.92
N GLY A 174 27.15 5.14 -5.24
CA GLY A 174 27.02 5.30 -3.80
C GLY A 174 27.01 6.76 -3.31
N GLU A 175 27.30 7.74 -4.19
CA GLU A 175 27.36 9.17 -3.87
C GLU A 175 25.97 9.80 -3.92
N SER A 176 25.52 10.39 -2.81
CA SER A 176 24.15 10.93 -2.70
C SER A 176 23.95 12.30 -3.34
N ASN A 177 25.02 13.02 -3.67
CA ASN A 177 24.93 14.36 -4.26
C ASN A 177 24.58 14.26 -5.74
N PRO A 178 23.53 14.95 -6.24
CA PRO A 178 23.21 14.98 -7.65
C PRO A 178 24.32 15.61 -8.49
N ILE A 179 24.64 14.98 -9.63
CA ILE A 179 25.70 15.41 -10.54
C ILE A 179 25.08 16.29 -11.63
N TYR A 180 25.70 17.42 -11.90
CA TYR A 180 25.34 18.30 -13.01
C TYR A 180 25.68 17.61 -14.35
N LYS A 181 24.75 17.64 -15.29
CA LYS A 181 24.88 17.02 -16.61
C LYS A 181 25.00 18.04 -17.72
N SER A 182 25.74 17.70 -18.79
CA SER A 182 25.99 18.51 -19.95
C SER A 182 25.71 17.73 -21.25
N ASP A 183 25.43 18.42 -22.34
CA ASP A 183 25.35 17.85 -23.69
C ASP A 183 26.66 17.97 -24.50
N GLN A 184 27.68 18.63 -23.95
CA GLN A 184 28.95 18.85 -24.59
C GLN A 184 29.79 17.58 -24.67
N ALA A 185 30.57 17.44 -25.77
CA ALA A 185 31.54 16.34 -25.91
C ALA A 185 32.66 16.48 -24.88
N ASP A 186 32.96 15.40 -24.15
CA ASP A 186 34.04 15.36 -23.17
C ASP A 186 35.23 14.57 -23.72
N LEU A 187 36.30 15.27 -24.06
CA LEU A 187 37.53 14.71 -24.65
C LEU A 187 38.58 14.36 -23.56
N THR A 188 38.24 14.39 -22.30
CA THR A 188 39.17 14.07 -21.22
C THR A 188 39.64 12.60 -21.33
N PRO A 189 40.94 12.33 -21.41
CA PRO A 189 41.45 10.97 -21.54
C PRO A 189 41.24 10.15 -20.26
N ASP A 190 41.11 8.84 -20.43
CA ASP A 190 41.06 7.84 -19.35
C ASP A 190 39.85 7.87 -18.40
N LYS A 191 38.75 8.54 -18.76
CA LYS A 191 37.46 8.44 -18.04
C LYS A 191 36.76 7.10 -18.32
N THR A 192 36.14 6.56 -17.29
CA THR A 192 35.13 5.48 -17.41
C THR A 192 33.81 6.06 -17.92
N GLU A 193 32.88 5.21 -18.39
CA GLU A 193 31.57 5.70 -18.87
C GLU A 193 30.77 6.44 -17.79
N LEU A 194 30.85 5.99 -16.53
CA LEU A 194 30.18 6.60 -15.39
C LEU A 194 30.68 8.02 -15.05
N GLU A 195 31.92 8.34 -15.45
CA GLU A 195 32.53 9.65 -15.17
C GLU A 195 32.23 10.73 -16.23
N TYR A 196 31.53 10.36 -17.31
CA TYR A 196 31.12 11.35 -18.32
C TYR A 196 29.87 12.11 -17.87
N ASP A 197 29.96 13.44 -17.85
CA ASP A 197 28.83 14.30 -17.48
C ASP A 197 27.72 14.36 -18.54
N ASN A 198 28.01 13.86 -19.75
CA ASN A 198 27.08 13.83 -20.88
C ASN A 198 26.45 12.44 -21.10
N MET A 199 26.63 11.52 -20.14
CA MET A 199 26.00 10.20 -20.12
C MET A 199 24.99 10.11 -19.01
N VAL A 200 23.92 9.36 -19.25
CA VAL A 200 22.90 8.99 -18.26
C VAL A 200 22.74 7.48 -18.22
N PHE A 201 22.38 6.95 -17.07
CA PHE A 201 22.40 5.52 -16.79
C PHE A 201 21.09 4.99 -16.23
N ALA A 202 20.72 3.78 -16.63
CA ALA A 202 19.58 3.07 -16.10
C ALA A 202 19.63 2.97 -14.55
N GLY A 203 18.47 3.10 -13.90
CA GLY A 203 18.37 3.01 -12.44
C GLY A 203 18.74 4.30 -11.69
N THR A 204 19.13 5.36 -12.39
CA THR A 204 19.35 6.71 -11.84
C THR A 204 18.12 7.58 -11.98
N THR A 205 18.07 8.71 -11.27
CA THR A 205 16.87 9.58 -11.22
C THR A 205 17.23 11.04 -11.47
N VAL A 206 16.32 11.77 -12.14
CA VAL A 206 16.46 13.20 -12.40
C VAL A 206 16.08 13.96 -11.14
N SER A 207 17.02 14.72 -10.57
CA SER A 207 16.81 15.53 -9.36
C SER A 207 16.32 16.94 -9.66
N SER A 208 16.70 17.52 -10.80
CA SER A 208 16.21 18.82 -11.29
C SER A 208 16.54 19.02 -12.76
N GLY A 209 15.81 19.91 -13.42
CA GLY A 209 15.98 20.25 -14.82
C GLY A 209 15.39 19.24 -15.79
N SER A 210 15.75 19.37 -17.06
CA SER A 210 15.25 18.47 -18.13
C SER A 210 16.32 18.20 -19.18
N GLY A 211 16.13 17.14 -19.96
CA GLY A 211 17.07 16.81 -21.04
C GLY A 211 16.51 15.75 -21.99
N HIS A 212 17.24 15.60 -23.10
CA HIS A 212 16.96 14.57 -24.09
C HIS A 212 18.22 13.70 -24.26
N PHE A 213 18.03 12.39 -24.31
CA PHE A 213 19.13 11.47 -24.55
C PHE A 213 18.77 10.40 -25.58
N ILE A 214 19.77 9.88 -26.26
CA ILE A 214 19.62 8.77 -27.21
C ILE A 214 20.06 7.49 -26.51
N VAL A 215 19.19 6.49 -26.49
CA VAL A 215 19.44 5.19 -25.85
C VAL A 215 20.63 4.49 -26.50
N SER A 216 21.64 4.14 -25.70
CA SER A 216 22.83 3.40 -26.14
C SER A 216 22.80 1.93 -25.73
N ALA A 217 22.35 1.62 -24.51
CA ALA A 217 22.27 0.26 -23.98
C ALA A 217 20.97 0.02 -23.20
N ILE A 218 20.48 -1.22 -23.26
CA ILE A 218 19.23 -1.67 -22.60
C ILE A 218 19.43 -2.96 -21.80
N GLY A 219 18.61 -3.19 -20.79
CA GLY A 219 18.53 -4.41 -20.00
C GLY A 219 19.86 -4.80 -19.33
N MET A 220 20.31 -6.04 -19.56
CA MET A 220 21.56 -6.54 -18.98
C MET A 220 22.83 -5.90 -19.53
N LYS A 221 22.74 -5.12 -20.62
CA LYS A 221 23.87 -4.42 -21.22
C LYS A 221 24.10 -3.03 -20.60
N THR A 222 23.19 -2.54 -19.78
CA THR A 222 23.34 -1.30 -19.02
C THR A 222 24.36 -1.48 -17.89
N GLU A 223 24.98 -0.40 -17.43
CA GLU A 223 25.86 -0.41 -16.25
C GLU A 223 25.16 -1.00 -15.02
N PHE A 224 23.89 -0.61 -14.80
CA PHE A 224 23.06 -1.18 -13.75
C PHE A 224 22.80 -2.67 -13.96
N GLY A 225 22.60 -3.13 -15.19
CA GLY A 225 22.42 -4.53 -15.55
C GLY A 225 23.64 -5.39 -15.24
N GLN A 226 24.84 -4.87 -15.50
CA GLN A 226 26.11 -5.56 -15.20
C GLN A 226 26.31 -5.70 -13.69
N ILE A 227 26.01 -4.65 -12.89
CA ILE A 227 26.06 -4.71 -11.43
C ILE A 227 25.02 -5.69 -10.89
N ALA A 228 23.80 -5.70 -11.45
CA ALA A 228 22.73 -6.60 -11.04
C ALA A 228 23.11 -8.08 -11.26
N ASP A 229 23.82 -8.43 -12.31
CA ASP A 229 24.31 -9.78 -12.58
C ASP A 229 25.29 -10.26 -11.50
N LEU A 230 26.17 -9.38 -11.01
CA LEU A 230 27.10 -9.66 -9.91
C LEU A 230 26.42 -9.83 -8.54
N THR A 231 25.27 -9.18 -8.34
CA THR A 231 24.56 -9.14 -7.05
C THR A 231 23.39 -10.13 -6.96
N GLN A 232 23.02 -10.83 -8.04
CA GLN A 232 21.89 -11.77 -8.11
C GLN A 232 21.92 -12.90 -7.07
N ASN A 233 23.05 -13.16 -6.42
CA ASN A 233 23.23 -14.21 -5.41
C ASN A 233 23.07 -13.73 -3.96
N LEU A 234 22.72 -12.47 -3.71
CA LEU A 234 22.45 -11.99 -2.37
C LEU A 234 21.08 -12.47 -1.90
N ALA A 235 21.07 -13.25 -0.81
CA ALA A 235 19.83 -13.74 -0.21
C ALA A 235 18.93 -12.56 0.21
N GLN A 236 17.64 -12.61 -0.16
CA GLN A 236 16.65 -11.64 0.31
C GLN A 236 16.63 -11.62 1.84
N GLU A 237 16.64 -10.44 2.43
CA GLU A 237 16.49 -10.30 3.88
C GLU A 237 15.10 -10.76 4.32
N LYS A 238 15.08 -11.64 5.34
CA LYS A 238 13.83 -12.12 5.95
C LYS A 238 13.16 -10.99 6.72
N SER A 239 11.83 -10.91 6.62
CA SER A 239 11.04 -9.97 7.42
C SER A 239 11.14 -10.24 8.93
N PRO A 240 10.84 -9.25 9.80
CA PRO A 240 10.77 -9.46 11.24
C PRO A 240 9.86 -10.64 11.63
N LEU A 241 8.69 -10.73 11.01
CA LEU A 241 7.74 -11.83 11.20
C LEU A 241 8.34 -13.18 10.80
N GLN A 242 9.03 -13.26 9.64
CA GLN A 242 9.69 -14.50 9.23
C GLN A 242 10.80 -14.91 10.19
N LYS A 243 11.58 -13.96 10.71
CA LYS A 243 12.61 -14.23 11.76
C LYS A 243 11.97 -14.72 13.04
N GLU A 244 10.84 -14.13 13.47
CA GLU A 244 10.09 -14.59 14.65
C GLU A 244 9.54 -16.00 14.44
N LEU A 245 8.94 -16.29 13.29
CA LEU A 245 8.42 -17.63 12.96
C LEU A 245 9.53 -18.69 12.89
N ASP A 246 10.69 -18.39 12.32
CA ASP A 246 11.84 -19.28 12.32
C ASP A 246 12.30 -19.59 13.74
N HIS A 247 12.34 -18.58 14.61
CA HIS A 247 12.71 -18.76 16.02
C HIS A 247 11.69 -19.62 16.76
N LEU A 248 10.40 -19.35 16.55
CA LEU A 248 9.30 -20.12 17.13
C LEU A 248 9.33 -21.58 16.67
N THR A 249 9.51 -21.83 15.38
CA THR A 249 9.60 -23.19 14.84
C THR A 249 10.75 -23.97 15.49
N LYS A 250 11.93 -23.34 15.68
CA LYS A 250 13.05 -23.95 16.40
C LYS A 250 12.70 -24.26 17.86
N GLN A 251 12.09 -23.34 18.58
CA GLN A 251 11.70 -23.56 19.97
C GLN A 251 10.68 -24.70 20.11
N ILE A 252 9.67 -24.71 19.25
CA ILE A 252 8.64 -25.75 19.27
C ILE A 252 9.25 -27.11 18.92
N SER A 253 10.14 -27.17 17.91
CA SER A 253 10.85 -28.41 17.55
C SER A 253 11.67 -28.97 18.70
N VAL A 254 12.36 -28.13 19.46
CA VAL A 254 13.11 -28.57 20.66
C VAL A 254 12.17 -29.10 21.74
N ILE A 255 11.04 -28.44 21.98
CA ILE A 255 10.01 -28.88 22.94
C ILE A 255 9.42 -30.22 22.50
N ALA A 256 9.03 -30.34 21.22
CA ALA A 256 8.46 -31.57 20.66
C ALA A 256 9.38 -32.79 20.81
N VAL A 257 10.68 -32.61 20.42
CA VAL A 257 11.68 -33.67 20.58
C VAL A 257 11.89 -34.01 22.05
N SER A 258 11.93 -33.03 22.95
CA SER A 258 12.07 -33.26 24.40
C SER A 258 10.86 -34.01 24.99
N VAL A 259 9.66 -33.65 24.60
CA VAL A 259 8.42 -34.35 24.98
C VAL A 259 8.41 -35.77 24.43
N GLY A 260 8.71 -35.95 23.14
CA GLY A 260 8.79 -37.29 22.54
C GLY A 260 9.82 -38.19 23.22
N LEU A 261 11.00 -37.66 23.53
CA LEU A 261 12.04 -38.41 24.25
C LEU A 261 11.57 -38.77 25.66
N PHE A 262 10.91 -37.85 26.37
CA PHE A 262 10.31 -38.14 27.70
C PHE A 262 9.28 -39.27 27.60
N PHE A 263 8.38 -39.23 26.65
CA PHE A 263 7.37 -40.27 26.45
C PHE A 263 8.01 -41.62 26.06
N MET A 264 9.06 -41.63 25.22
CA MET A 264 9.80 -42.85 24.87
C MET A 264 10.44 -43.53 26.11
N VAL A 265 11.18 -42.72 26.90
CA VAL A 265 11.83 -43.20 28.12
C VAL A 265 10.79 -43.70 29.11
N ALA A 266 9.72 -42.93 29.30
CA ALA A 266 8.66 -43.29 30.26
C ALA A 266 7.87 -44.54 29.82
N ALA A 267 7.54 -44.69 28.51
CA ALA A 267 6.88 -45.88 28.01
C ALA A 267 7.74 -47.13 28.14
N THR A 268 9.07 -47.01 27.95
CA THR A 268 10.00 -48.12 28.12
C THR A 268 10.19 -48.50 29.61
N LEU A 269 10.37 -47.53 30.49
CA LEU A 269 10.68 -47.77 31.90
C LEU A 269 9.44 -48.13 32.74
N PHE A 270 8.32 -47.43 32.52
CA PHE A 270 7.12 -47.58 33.37
C PHE A 270 6.07 -48.52 32.81
N VAL A 271 5.91 -48.56 31.44
CA VAL A 271 4.93 -49.42 30.79
C VAL A 271 5.58 -50.70 30.25
N HIS A 272 6.93 -50.80 30.30
CA HIS A 272 7.72 -51.93 29.76
C HIS A 272 7.48 -52.23 28.29
N GLN A 273 7.20 -51.19 27.46
CA GLN A 273 7.04 -51.37 26.01
C GLN A 273 8.42 -51.69 25.36
N PRO A 274 8.42 -52.50 24.30
CA PRO A 274 9.63 -52.67 23.46
C PRO A 274 10.12 -51.32 22.92
N LEU A 275 11.42 -51.13 22.83
CA LEU A 275 12.03 -49.84 22.40
C LEU A 275 11.51 -49.39 21.03
N SER A 276 11.24 -50.33 20.12
CA SER A 276 10.68 -49.99 18.79
C SER A 276 9.27 -49.43 18.87
N GLN A 277 8.41 -49.98 19.75
CA GLN A 277 7.05 -49.45 19.97
C GLN A 277 7.10 -48.11 20.69
N ALA A 278 7.95 -47.97 21.71
CA ALA A 278 8.17 -46.73 22.42
C ALA A 278 8.71 -45.64 21.51
N PHE A 279 9.56 -45.99 20.53
CA PHE A 279 10.05 -45.03 19.52
C PHE A 279 8.90 -44.56 18.58
N ILE A 280 8.07 -45.48 18.07
CA ILE A 280 6.93 -45.15 17.23
C ILE A 280 5.93 -44.25 17.99
N PHE A 281 5.68 -44.55 19.27
CA PHE A 281 4.86 -43.74 20.17
C PHE A 281 5.45 -42.31 20.34
N ALA A 282 6.76 -42.23 20.61
CA ALA A 282 7.45 -40.96 20.69
C ALA A 282 7.39 -40.15 19.39
N LEU A 283 7.52 -40.82 18.25
CA LEU A 283 7.38 -40.20 16.93
C LEU A 283 5.99 -39.55 16.77
N GLY A 284 4.90 -40.25 17.13
CA GLY A 284 3.57 -39.69 17.13
C GLY A 284 3.47 -38.40 17.99
N MET A 285 4.08 -38.47 19.19
CA MET A 285 4.11 -37.28 20.09
C MET A 285 4.95 -36.13 19.54
N ILE A 286 6.05 -36.40 18.84
CA ILE A 286 6.86 -35.34 18.19
C ILE A 286 6.03 -34.69 17.08
N VAL A 287 5.34 -35.48 16.25
CA VAL A 287 4.48 -34.97 15.17
C VAL A 287 3.38 -34.09 15.73
N ALA A 288 2.63 -34.55 16.72
CA ALA A 288 1.54 -33.83 17.37
C ALA A 288 1.92 -32.42 17.89
N PHE A 289 3.19 -32.17 18.20
CA PHE A 289 3.66 -30.89 18.72
C PHE A 289 4.29 -29.96 17.67
N ILE A 290 4.59 -30.44 16.48
CA ILE A 290 5.21 -29.61 15.43
C ILE A 290 4.11 -29.03 14.53
N PRO A 291 3.89 -27.67 14.49
CA PRO A 291 2.87 -27.08 13.67
C PRO A 291 3.28 -27.14 12.19
N GLU A 292 2.86 -28.18 11.52
CA GLU A 292 3.09 -28.33 10.09
C GLU A 292 2.33 -27.28 9.30
N GLY A 293 2.90 -26.77 8.23
CA GLY A 293 2.27 -25.75 7.40
C GLY A 293 2.26 -24.33 7.97
N LEU A 294 2.89 -24.03 9.14
CA LEU A 294 2.90 -22.69 9.72
C LEU A 294 3.48 -21.65 8.75
N LEU A 295 4.68 -21.86 8.26
CA LEU A 295 5.36 -20.91 7.38
C LEU A 295 4.64 -20.74 6.02
N PRO A 296 4.23 -21.82 5.32
CA PRO A 296 3.43 -21.72 4.10
C PRO A 296 2.09 -20.98 4.32
N THR A 297 1.38 -21.25 5.41
CA THR A 297 0.09 -20.59 5.70
C THR A 297 0.26 -19.10 5.97
N VAL A 298 1.29 -18.71 6.72
CA VAL A 298 1.58 -17.28 6.96
C VAL A 298 1.94 -16.57 5.64
N THR A 299 2.78 -17.18 4.82
CA THR A 299 3.15 -16.63 3.50
C THR A 299 1.92 -16.48 2.60
N LEU A 300 1.04 -17.47 2.58
CA LEU A 300 -0.21 -17.39 1.82
C LEU A 300 -1.16 -16.31 2.39
N SER A 301 -1.27 -16.19 3.71
CA SER A 301 -2.07 -15.13 4.36
C SER A 301 -1.59 -13.73 3.95
N LEU A 302 -0.28 -13.49 3.99
CA LEU A 302 0.33 -12.24 3.52
C LEU A 302 0.07 -12.00 2.04
N ALA A 303 0.27 -13.00 1.19
CA ALA A 303 0.04 -12.90 -0.26
C ALA A 303 -1.43 -12.60 -0.60
N MET A 304 -2.38 -13.23 0.10
CA MET A 304 -3.81 -12.96 -0.08
C MET A 304 -4.20 -11.56 0.39
N ALA A 305 -3.62 -11.06 1.48
CA ALA A 305 -3.84 -9.70 1.94
C ALA A 305 -3.33 -8.68 0.91
N VAL A 306 -2.11 -8.87 0.37
CA VAL A 306 -1.57 -8.00 -0.69
C VAL A 306 -2.45 -8.01 -1.93
N GLN A 307 -3.01 -9.17 -2.32
CA GLN A 307 -3.97 -9.22 -3.43
C GLN A 307 -5.26 -8.42 -3.15
N ARG A 308 -5.79 -8.49 -1.91
CA ARG A 308 -6.95 -7.67 -1.52
C ARG A 308 -6.59 -6.18 -1.49
N MET A 309 -5.45 -5.81 -0.88
CA MET A 309 -4.95 -4.43 -0.89
C MET A 309 -4.80 -3.89 -2.32
N ALA A 310 -4.25 -4.69 -3.25
CA ALA A 310 -4.11 -4.30 -4.64
C ALA A 310 -5.46 -4.09 -5.36
N LYS A 311 -6.49 -4.87 -5.03
CA LYS A 311 -7.86 -4.65 -5.53
C LYS A 311 -8.48 -3.36 -4.98
N ASP A 312 -8.10 -2.99 -3.76
CA ASP A 312 -8.52 -1.76 -3.08
C ASP A 312 -7.50 -0.64 -3.29
N HIS A 313 -6.82 -0.65 -4.45
CA HIS A 313 -5.91 0.38 -4.96
C HIS A 313 -4.62 0.61 -4.15
N ALA A 314 -4.30 -0.25 -3.17
CA ALA A 314 -3.06 -0.17 -2.41
C ALA A 314 -2.08 -1.28 -2.85
N LEU A 315 -1.12 -0.92 -3.69
CA LEU A 315 -0.14 -1.84 -4.25
C LEU A 315 1.11 -1.91 -3.37
N VAL A 316 1.26 -2.99 -2.62
CA VAL A 316 2.38 -3.21 -1.71
C VAL A 316 3.53 -3.91 -2.45
N LYS A 317 4.74 -3.37 -2.36
CA LYS A 317 5.94 -3.92 -3.05
C LYS A 317 6.58 -5.11 -2.33
N LYS A 318 6.49 -5.15 -0.99
CA LYS A 318 7.14 -6.17 -0.17
C LYS A 318 6.14 -6.80 0.79
N LEU A 319 6.12 -8.12 0.93
CA LEU A 319 5.24 -8.82 1.87
C LEU A 319 5.46 -8.40 3.34
N SER A 320 6.70 -8.01 3.70
CA SER A 320 7.02 -7.52 5.04
C SER A 320 6.29 -6.23 5.41
N SER A 321 6.01 -5.36 4.42
CA SER A 321 5.33 -4.09 4.65
C SER A 321 3.88 -4.26 5.11
N VAL A 322 3.24 -5.40 4.80
CA VAL A 322 1.88 -5.72 5.28
C VAL A 322 1.83 -5.82 6.81
N GLU A 323 2.85 -6.42 7.42
CA GLU A 323 2.96 -6.53 8.87
C GLU A 323 3.12 -5.15 9.53
N THR A 324 3.99 -4.33 8.98
CA THR A 324 4.27 -2.97 9.47
C THR A 324 3.05 -2.06 9.31
N LEU A 325 2.32 -2.16 8.19
CA LEU A 325 1.04 -1.47 7.97
C LEU A 325 0.05 -1.75 9.10
N GLY A 326 -0.08 -3.02 9.52
CA GLY A 326 -0.96 -3.41 10.62
C GLY A 326 -0.56 -2.84 11.98
N ALA A 327 0.69 -2.43 12.16
CA ALA A 327 1.22 -1.82 13.38
C ALA A 327 1.27 -0.29 13.33
N THR A 328 0.94 0.34 12.19
CA THR A 328 1.01 1.79 12.00
C THR A 328 0.22 2.53 13.10
N SER A 329 0.90 3.46 13.76
CA SER A 329 0.35 4.29 14.83
C SER A 329 0.26 5.77 14.47
N VAL A 330 1.08 6.22 13.50
CA VAL A 330 1.09 7.60 12.99
C VAL A 330 1.15 7.59 11.46
N ILE A 331 0.35 8.45 10.83
CA ILE A 331 0.45 8.73 9.39
C ILE A 331 0.83 10.19 9.21
N CYS A 332 2.04 10.45 8.69
CA CYS A 332 2.46 11.77 8.25
C CYS A 332 2.05 11.95 6.80
N SER A 333 1.12 12.84 6.53
CA SER A 333 0.56 13.04 5.20
C SER A 333 0.90 14.41 4.64
N ASP A 334 1.36 14.44 3.38
CA ASP A 334 1.38 15.70 2.64
C ASP A 334 -0.07 16.15 2.37
N LYS A 335 -0.27 17.44 2.22
CA LYS A 335 -1.56 18.03 1.90
C LYS A 335 -1.90 17.85 0.42
N THR A 336 -1.01 18.41 -0.43
CA THR A 336 -1.25 18.58 -1.87
C THR A 336 -1.15 17.23 -2.59
N GLY A 337 -2.10 16.94 -3.48
CA GLY A 337 -2.13 15.69 -4.25
C GLY A 337 -2.49 14.43 -3.45
N THR A 338 -2.37 14.45 -2.11
CA THR A 338 -2.68 13.32 -1.21
C THR A 338 -4.03 13.51 -0.50
N LEU A 339 -4.15 14.53 0.34
CA LEU A 339 -5.40 14.83 1.06
C LEU A 339 -6.34 15.69 0.21
N THR A 340 -5.79 16.44 -0.73
CA THR A 340 -6.50 17.31 -1.67
C THR A 340 -6.35 16.80 -3.10
N GLN A 341 -7.18 17.34 -4.01
CA GLN A 341 -7.27 16.88 -5.40
C GLN A 341 -6.10 17.36 -6.29
N ASN A 342 -5.25 18.28 -5.80
CA ASN A 342 -4.27 19.02 -6.59
C ASN A 342 -4.94 19.75 -7.77
N ALA A 343 -6.13 20.27 -7.55
CA ALA A 343 -6.97 20.93 -8.56
C ALA A 343 -7.54 22.21 -7.99
N MET A 344 -6.86 23.34 -8.24
CA MET A 344 -7.36 24.65 -7.81
C MET A 344 -8.78 24.85 -8.33
N THR A 345 -9.68 25.26 -7.44
CA THR A 345 -11.08 25.51 -7.74
C THR A 345 -11.52 26.86 -7.17
N VAL A 346 -12.16 27.69 -7.97
CA VAL A 346 -12.78 28.93 -7.46
C VAL A 346 -13.99 28.56 -6.64
N ASN A 347 -14.01 29.01 -5.39
CA ASN A 347 -15.09 28.76 -4.43
C ASN A 347 -15.98 29.97 -4.20
N HIS A 348 -15.39 31.19 -4.21
CA HIS A 348 -16.12 32.43 -3.95
C HIS A 348 -15.67 33.53 -4.89
N LEU A 349 -16.63 34.37 -5.27
CA LEU A 349 -16.40 35.67 -5.90
C LEU A 349 -16.94 36.74 -4.95
N TRP A 350 -16.19 37.83 -4.80
CA TRP A 350 -16.58 38.92 -3.93
C TRP A 350 -16.41 40.27 -4.64
N THR A 351 -17.41 41.10 -4.53
CA THR A 351 -17.41 42.47 -4.99
C THR A 351 -17.71 43.41 -3.81
N LEU A 352 -17.48 44.71 -3.94
CA LEU A 352 -17.82 45.65 -2.87
C LEU A 352 -19.33 45.66 -2.52
N SER A 353 -20.17 45.10 -3.37
CA SER A 353 -21.63 45.08 -3.18
C SER A 353 -22.13 43.73 -2.69
N ASP A 354 -21.59 42.64 -3.22
CA ASP A 354 -22.13 41.29 -3.06
C ASP A 354 -21.04 40.22 -2.94
N SER A 355 -21.44 39.03 -2.42
CA SER A 355 -20.65 37.83 -2.38
C SER A 355 -21.38 36.69 -3.07
N TYR A 356 -20.66 35.90 -3.83
CA TYR A 356 -21.20 34.78 -4.61
C TYR A 356 -20.41 33.50 -4.29
N GLU A 357 -21.11 32.37 -4.34
CA GLU A 357 -20.53 31.06 -4.22
C GLU A 357 -20.40 30.40 -5.60
N VAL A 358 -19.35 29.65 -5.85
CA VAL A 358 -19.15 28.89 -7.09
C VAL A 358 -19.19 27.40 -6.75
N THR A 359 -20.16 26.70 -7.32
CA THR A 359 -20.36 25.27 -7.10
C THR A 359 -19.54 24.42 -8.08
N GLY A 360 -19.44 23.11 -7.82
CA GLY A 360 -18.64 22.17 -8.60
C GLY A 360 -17.17 22.17 -8.21
N LEU A 361 -16.47 21.04 -8.36
CA LEU A 361 -15.09 20.81 -7.92
C LEU A 361 -14.17 20.44 -9.09
N GLY A 362 -12.92 20.78 -8.96
CA GLY A 362 -11.88 20.42 -9.92
C GLY A 362 -12.00 21.18 -11.24
N TYR A 363 -11.54 20.54 -12.33
CA TYR A 363 -11.46 21.16 -13.66
C TYR A 363 -12.66 20.82 -14.57
N ALA A 364 -13.69 20.15 -14.06
CA ALA A 364 -14.93 19.95 -14.79
C ALA A 364 -15.75 21.25 -14.85
N SER A 365 -16.35 21.55 -16.00
CA SER A 365 -17.22 22.72 -16.19
C SER A 365 -18.61 22.59 -15.55
N GLU A 366 -18.86 21.48 -14.85
CA GLU A 366 -20.08 21.25 -14.08
C GLU A 366 -20.11 22.15 -12.84
N GLY A 367 -21.18 22.91 -12.67
CA GLY A 367 -21.38 23.86 -11.58
C GLY A 367 -21.97 25.15 -12.04
N GLN A 368 -22.17 26.09 -11.14
CA GLN A 368 -22.81 27.39 -11.40
C GLN A 368 -22.39 28.42 -10.36
N ILE A 369 -22.64 29.70 -10.65
CA ILE A 369 -22.45 30.81 -9.71
C ILE A 369 -23.78 31.04 -8.99
N GLU A 370 -23.75 31.11 -7.66
CA GLU A 370 -24.94 31.26 -6.81
C GLU A 370 -24.79 32.47 -5.88
N GLN A 371 -25.89 33.12 -5.59
CA GLN A 371 -26.06 34.11 -4.51
C GLN A 371 -27.15 33.63 -3.57
N GLU A 372 -26.83 33.49 -2.28
CA GLU A 372 -27.75 32.96 -1.27
C GLU A 372 -28.42 31.62 -1.67
N GLY A 373 -27.67 30.73 -2.34
CA GLY A 373 -28.15 29.42 -2.81
C GLY A 373 -29.05 29.47 -4.04
N ARG A 374 -29.08 30.58 -4.77
CA ARG A 374 -29.84 30.71 -6.03
C ARG A 374 -28.87 30.97 -7.19
N PRO A 375 -29.02 30.25 -8.31
CA PRO A 375 -28.21 30.48 -9.50
C PRO A 375 -28.39 31.91 -10.03
N ILE A 376 -27.29 32.51 -10.45
CA ILE A 376 -27.29 33.86 -11.07
C ILE A 376 -26.82 33.76 -12.51
N SER A 377 -27.51 34.45 -13.42
CA SER A 377 -27.08 34.65 -14.79
C SER A 377 -26.12 35.85 -14.88
N LEU A 378 -25.07 35.74 -15.67
CA LEU A 378 -24.16 36.85 -15.98
C LEU A 378 -24.86 37.97 -16.76
N GLU A 379 -25.93 37.66 -17.50
CA GLU A 379 -26.70 38.65 -18.27
C GLU A 379 -27.37 39.66 -17.36
N ASP A 380 -27.72 39.27 -16.12
CA ASP A 380 -28.42 40.11 -15.15
C ASP A 380 -27.46 40.92 -14.26
N ASN A 381 -26.12 40.65 -14.33
CA ASN A 381 -25.12 41.29 -13.46
C ASN A 381 -23.82 41.62 -14.23
N GLU A 382 -23.75 42.85 -14.72
CA GLU A 382 -22.64 43.32 -15.54
C GLU A 382 -21.30 43.34 -14.80
N LEU A 383 -21.26 43.68 -13.51
CA LEU A 383 -20.05 43.66 -12.70
C LEU A 383 -19.51 42.23 -12.60
N LEU A 384 -20.38 41.28 -12.30
CA LEU A 384 -19.99 39.86 -12.21
C LEU A 384 -19.52 39.32 -13.56
N ASN A 385 -20.20 39.70 -14.66
CA ASN A 385 -19.80 39.35 -16.02
C ASN A 385 -18.39 39.87 -16.36
N ARG A 386 -18.10 41.15 -16.03
CA ARG A 386 -16.77 41.72 -16.21
C ARG A 386 -15.71 40.98 -15.35
N LEU A 387 -15.98 40.74 -14.07
CA LEU A 387 -15.09 40.05 -13.19
C LEU A 387 -14.67 38.66 -13.74
N VAL A 388 -15.67 37.86 -14.16
CA VAL A 388 -15.43 36.51 -14.69
C VAL A 388 -14.68 36.55 -16.02
N ARG A 389 -15.15 37.39 -17.00
CA ARG A 389 -14.52 37.50 -18.32
C ARG A 389 -13.08 37.98 -18.25
N PHE A 390 -12.81 38.99 -17.43
CA PHE A 390 -11.47 39.58 -17.34
C PHE A 390 -10.51 38.66 -16.55
N SER A 391 -11.02 37.93 -15.58
CA SER A 391 -10.23 36.89 -14.91
C SER A 391 -9.71 35.85 -15.90
N HIS A 392 -10.57 35.37 -16.81
CA HIS A 392 -10.17 34.44 -17.86
C HIS A 392 -9.23 35.09 -18.89
N LEU A 393 -9.52 36.30 -19.40
CA LEU A 393 -8.68 36.96 -20.39
C LEU A 393 -7.23 37.19 -19.92
N ALA A 394 -7.06 37.39 -18.60
CA ALA A 394 -5.73 37.51 -17.97
C ALA A 394 -5.11 36.15 -17.60
N SER A 395 -5.48 35.03 -18.24
CA SER A 395 -4.96 33.68 -17.99
C SER A 395 -4.17 33.15 -19.20
N ASN A 396 -3.09 32.39 -18.94
CA ASN A 396 -2.28 31.71 -19.95
C ASN A 396 -2.52 30.19 -19.91
N ALA A 397 -3.18 29.68 -18.88
CA ALA A 397 -3.41 28.26 -18.74
C ALA A 397 -4.47 27.72 -19.71
N GLN A 398 -4.41 26.44 -20.00
CA GLN A 398 -5.42 25.71 -20.76
C GLN A 398 -5.84 24.47 -19.98
N VAL A 399 -7.13 24.13 -20.05
CA VAL A 399 -7.66 22.88 -19.51
C VAL A 399 -7.93 21.94 -20.66
N VAL A 400 -7.30 20.76 -20.61
CA VAL A 400 -7.48 19.70 -21.60
C VAL A 400 -8.47 18.69 -21.08
N ALA A 401 -9.57 18.51 -21.82
CA ALA A 401 -10.63 17.57 -21.47
C ALA A 401 -10.14 16.10 -21.53
N PRO A 402 -10.78 15.19 -20.78
CA PRO A 402 -10.50 13.77 -20.86
C PRO A 402 -10.57 13.22 -22.29
N SER A 403 -9.64 12.31 -22.61
CA SER A 403 -9.57 11.61 -23.88
C SER A 403 -9.55 10.09 -23.67
N ALA A 404 -9.59 9.31 -24.75
CA ALA A 404 -9.48 7.86 -24.69
C ALA A 404 -8.15 7.39 -24.07
N ASP A 405 -7.09 8.18 -24.25
CA ASP A 405 -5.74 7.88 -23.75
C ASP A 405 -5.48 8.44 -22.36
N ASN A 406 -6.23 9.47 -21.96
CA ASN A 406 -6.16 10.07 -20.61
C ASN A 406 -7.58 10.37 -20.08
N PRO A 407 -8.11 9.56 -19.15
CA PRO A 407 -9.47 9.75 -18.64
C PRO A 407 -9.62 10.94 -17.68
N ASN A 408 -8.54 11.62 -17.32
CA ASN A 408 -8.55 12.75 -16.40
C ASN A 408 -8.36 14.08 -17.12
N PHE A 409 -8.91 15.16 -16.53
CA PHE A 409 -8.56 16.51 -16.94
C PHE A 409 -7.08 16.78 -16.70
N THR A 410 -6.41 17.38 -17.65
CA THR A 410 -5.04 17.87 -17.54
C THR A 410 -4.98 19.37 -17.75
N ILE A 411 -3.99 20.01 -17.19
CA ILE A 411 -3.77 21.45 -17.35
C ILE A 411 -2.43 21.70 -18.03
N LEU A 412 -2.40 22.71 -18.87
CA LEU A 412 -1.18 23.30 -19.41
C LEU A 412 -1.06 24.71 -18.81
N GLY A 413 0.01 24.96 -18.05
CA GLY A 413 0.22 26.23 -17.34
C GLY A 413 -0.10 26.15 -15.83
N ASP A 414 -0.22 27.30 -15.17
CA ASP A 414 -0.43 27.41 -13.72
C ASP A 414 -1.84 26.98 -13.28
N PRO A 415 -1.98 26.12 -12.26
CA PRO A 415 -3.28 25.69 -11.72
C PRO A 415 -4.18 26.85 -11.24
N THR A 416 -3.56 27.93 -10.73
CA THR A 416 -4.28 29.15 -10.31
C THR A 416 -4.93 29.87 -11.48
N GLU A 417 -4.33 29.77 -12.67
CA GLU A 417 -4.90 30.35 -13.91
C GLU A 417 -5.93 29.41 -14.55
N ALA A 418 -5.68 28.10 -14.50
CA ALA A 418 -6.58 27.10 -15.06
C ALA A 418 -7.99 27.17 -14.41
N CYS A 419 -8.06 27.38 -13.09
CA CYS A 419 -9.36 27.48 -12.41
C CYS A 419 -10.17 28.72 -12.83
N LEU A 420 -9.54 29.80 -13.34
CA LEU A 420 -10.23 30.97 -13.87
C LEU A 420 -10.91 30.65 -15.21
N ASN A 421 -10.32 29.76 -16.02
CA ASN A 421 -10.94 29.27 -17.25
C ASN A 421 -12.16 28.41 -16.95
N VAL A 422 -12.02 27.50 -15.97
CA VAL A 422 -13.15 26.68 -15.49
C VAL A 422 -14.28 27.55 -14.92
N LEU A 423 -13.94 28.60 -14.18
CA LEU A 423 -14.91 29.58 -13.69
C LEU A 423 -15.72 30.19 -14.85
N ALA A 424 -15.04 30.60 -15.93
CA ALA A 424 -15.70 31.20 -17.10
C ALA A 424 -16.62 30.18 -17.79
N GLU A 425 -16.21 28.91 -17.94
CA GLU A 425 -17.06 27.85 -18.49
C GLU A 425 -18.27 27.55 -17.60
N LYS A 426 -18.11 27.46 -16.26
CA LYS A 426 -19.23 27.31 -15.31
C LYS A 426 -20.23 28.47 -15.38
N ALA A 427 -19.76 29.65 -15.74
CA ALA A 427 -20.59 30.84 -15.97
C ALA A 427 -21.21 30.90 -17.38
N GLY A 428 -21.02 29.88 -18.21
CA GLY A 428 -21.59 29.80 -19.56
C GLY A 428 -20.82 30.60 -20.62
N ILE A 429 -19.58 31.03 -20.33
CA ILE A 429 -18.74 31.75 -21.29
C ILE A 429 -17.98 30.74 -22.17
N ASN A 430 -18.16 30.87 -23.50
CA ASN A 430 -17.30 30.15 -24.43
C ASN A 430 -15.90 30.81 -24.47
N LEU A 431 -14.86 30.09 -24.13
CA LEU A 431 -13.51 30.64 -24.01
C LEU A 431 -12.96 31.16 -25.36
N ASN A 432 -13.24 30.47 -26.46
CA ASN A 432 -12.78 30.87 -27.79
C ASN A 432 -13.51 32.17 -28.27
N ASP A 433 -14.82 32.26 -28.00
CA ASP A 433 -15.59 33.45 -28.33
C ASP A 433 -15.11 34.67 -27.50
N ASN A 434 -14.73 34.43 -26.22
CA ASN A 434 -14.21 35.50 -25.36
C ASN A 434 -12.84 36.01 -25.85
N HIS A 435 -11.94 35.15 -26.30
CA HIS A 435 -10.69 35.56 -26.93
C HIS A 435 -10.88 36.26 -28.27
N THR A 436 -11.91 35.90 -29.06
CA THR A 436 -12.26 36.58 -30.30
C THR A 436 -12.82 37.96 -30.01
N TRP A 437 -13.68 38.08 -28.99
CA TRP A 437 -14.26 39.36 -28.55
C TRP A 437 -13.20 40.34 -28.06
N ALA A 438 -12.14 39.89 -27.38
CA ALA A 438 -11.06 40.69 -26.79
C ALA A 438 -9.67 40.09 -27.07
N PRO A 439 -9.19 40.11 -28.33
CA PRO A 439 -7.87 39.60 -28.67
C PRO A 439 -6.80 40.28 -27.86
N ARG A 440 -5.83 39.49 -27.34
CA ARG A 440 -4.68 39.98 -26.57
C ARG A 440 -3.66 40.58 -27.49
N LEU A 441 -3.18 41.74 -27.13
CA LEU A 441 -2.15 42.47 -27.86
C LEU A 441 -0.79 42.44 -27.17
N LYS A 442 -0.75 42.52 -25.84
CA LYS A 442 0.46 42.51 -25.03
C LYS A 442 0.24 41.83 -23.69
N GLU A 443 1.35 41.37 -23.14
CA GLU A 443 1.40 40.78 -21.78
C GLU A 443 2.60 41.33 -21.03
N ILE A 444 2.40 41.68 -19.75
CA ILE A 444 3.43 41.83 -18.73
C ILE A 444 3.30 40.58 -17.83
N PRO A 445 4.23 39.62 -17.91
CA PRO A 445 4.13 38.36 -17.21
C PRO A 445 4.06 38.51 -15.69
N PHE A 446 3.58 37.45 -15.01
CA PHE A 446 3.63 37.39 -13.57
C PHE A 446 5.07 37.50 -13.08
N ASP A 447 5.25 38.30 -12.03
CA ASP A 447 6.52 38.47 -11.35
C ASP A 447 6.31 38.31 -9.85
N SER A 448 7.17 37.52 -9.20
CA SER A 448 7.04 37.17 -7.77
C SER A 448 7.24 38.36 -6.82
N ASP A 449 8.00 39.36 -7.21
CA ASP A 449 8.24 40.57 -6.41
C ASP A 449 7.06 41.52 -6.53
N ARG A 450 6.53 41.66 -7.75
CA ARG A 450 5.34 42.48 -8.04
C ARG A 450 4.04 41.79 -7.65
N LYS A 451 4.00 40.44 -7.61
CA LYS A 451 2.87 39.57 -7.31
C LYS A 451 1.62 39.81 -8.18
N ARG A 452 1.80 40.23 -9.42
CA ARG A 452 0.75 40.53 -10.38
C ARG A 452 1.19 40.32 -11.81
N MET A 453 0.18 40.17 -12.70
CA MET A 453 0.29 40.02 -14.13
C MET A 453 -0.68 40.98 -14.82
N THR A 454 -0.30 41.57 -15.97
CA THR A 454 -1.14 42.49 -16.72
C THR A 454 -1.18 42.11 -18.18
N THR A 455 -2.38 42.13 -18.78
CA THR A 455 -2.61 41.85 -20.21
C THR A 455 -3.35 43.02 -20.86
N VAL A 456 -3.03 43.30 -22.13
CA VAL A 456 -3.67 44.35 -22.92
C VAL A 456 -4.51 43.73 -24.04
N HIS A 457 -5.75 44.19 -24.15
CA HIS A 457 -6.76 43.64 -25.06
C HIS A 457 -7.39 44.71 -25.94
N LYS A 458 -7.81 44.34 -27.16
CA LYS A 458 -8.58 45.16 -28.04
C LYS A 458 -10.02 44.68 -28.09
N LEU A 459 -10.98 45.56 -27.86
CA LEU A 459 -12.41 45.28 -27.87
C LEU A 459 -13.07 45.78 -29.14
N GLU A 460 -13.87 44.93 -29.81
CA GLU A 460 -14.57 45.32 -31.04
C GLU A 460 -15.57 46.49 -30.85
N LEU A 461 -16.36 46.46 -29.75
CA LEU A 461 -17.38 47.44 -29.49
C LEU A 461 -16.98 48.56 -28.56
N GLY A 462 -15.72 48.51 -28.03
CA GLY A 462 -15.23 49.41 -27.00
C GLY A 462 -15.94 49.20 -25.64
N LEU A 463 -15.28 49.63 -24.58
CA LEU A 463 -15.78 49.58 -23.21
C LEU A 463 -15.41 50.88 -22.47
N ASP A 464 -16.36 51.48 -21.77
CA ASP A 464 -16.13 52.72 -20.99
C ASP A 464 -15.44 53.83 -21.80
N GLY A 465 -15.79 53.93 -23.08
CA GLY A 465 -15.25 54.94 -24.01
C GLY A 465 -13.92 54.61 -24.70
N SER A 466 -13.33 53.42 -24.44
CA SER A 466 -12.09 52.98 -25.09
C SER A 466 -12.27 51.66 -25.83
N GLN A 467 -11.48 51.52 -26.93
CA GLN A 467 -11.34 50.23 -27.65
C GLN A 467 -10.20 49.33 -27.09
N HIS A 468 -9.39 49.83 -26.16
CA HIS A 468 -8.28 49.11 -25.59
C HIS A 468 -8.41 49.11 -24.08
N ILE A 469 -8.16 47.96 -23.46
CA ILE A 469 -8.14 47.83 -22.01
C ILE A 469 -6.88 47.12 -21.54
N SER A 470 -6.33 47.54 -20.38
CA SER A 470 -5.40 46.69 -19.64
C SER A 470 -6.17 45.97 -18.52
N ILE A 471 -5.86 44.69 -18.30
CA ILE A 471 -6.44 43.86 -17.23
C ILE A 471 -5.29 43.39 -16.34
N THR A 472 -5.39 43.65 -15.06
CA THR A 472 -4.42 43.21 -14.04
C THR A 472 -5.06 42.27 -13.06
N LYS A 473 -4.41 41.09 -12.84
CA LYS A 473 -4.74 40.18 -11.73
C LYS A 473 -3.53 39.99 -10.85
N GLY A 474 -3.74 39.79 -9.56
CA GLY A 474 -2.64 39.56 -8.62
C GLY A 474 -3.08 39.56 -7.15
N ALA A 475 -2.09 39.67 -6.26
CA ALA A 475 -2.36 39.71 -4.84
C ALA A 475 -3.19 40.96 -4.49
N PRO A 476 -4.24 40.81 -3.64
CA PRO A 476 -5.23 41.87 -3.41
C PRO A 476 -4.64 43.18 -2.94
N LYS A 477 -3.63 43.16 -2.07
CA LYS A 477 -2.98 44.37 -1.56
C LYS A 477 -2.24 45.11 -2.68
N GLU A 478 -1.47 44.42 -3.46
CA GLU A 478 -0.62 44.96 -4.54
C GLU A 478 -1.50 45.48 -5.70
N VAL A 479 -2.60 44.81 -6.05
CA VAL A 479 -3.53 45.28 -7.09
C VAL A 479 -4.35 46.46 -6.61
N MET A 480 -4.83 46.45 -5.37
CA MET A 480 -5.58 47.56 -4.78
C MET A 480 -4.77 48.87 -4.72
N GLU A 481 -3.45 48.79 -4.56
CA GLU A 481 -2.58 49.99 -4.57
C GLU A 481 -2.57 50.70 -5.91
N LEU A 482 -2.84 50.00 -7.03
CA LEU A 482 -2.93 50.53 -8.38
C LEU A 482 -4.31 51.14 -8.69
N CYS A 483 -5.32 50.87 -7.85
CA CYS A 483 -6.69 51.26 -8.14
C CYS A 483 -7.03 52.66 -7.56
N SER A 484 -7.59 53.52 -8.40
CA SER A 484 -8.20 54.80 -7.99
C SER A 484 -9.70 54.70 -7.83
N ASP A 485 -10.30 53.74 -8.57
CA ASP A 485 -11.77 53.63 -8.70
C ASP A 485 -12.20 52.15 -8.55
N TYR A 486 -13.49 51.97 -8.41
CA TYR A 486 -14.16 50.65 -8.44
C TYR A 486 -15.44 50.68 -9.28
N TYR A 487 -15.84 49.52 -9.80
CA TYR A 487 -17.05 49.34 -10.56
C TYR A 487 -18.16 48.85 -9.63
N ASP A 488 -19.30 49.55 -9.63
CA ASP A 488 -20.46 49.17 -8.77
C ASP A 488 -21.49 48.32 -9.49
N ASN A 489 -22.48 47.77 -8.75
CA ASN A 489 -23.58 46.97 -9.33
C ASN A 489 -24.56 47.76 -10.22
N GLN A 490 -24.47 49.07 -10.22
CA GLN A 490 -25.34 49.94 -11.07
C GLN A 490 -24.64 50.25 -12.40
N GLY A 491 -23.48 49.65 -12.66
CA GLY A 491 -22.74 49.90 -13.88
C GLY A 491 -21.93 51.20 -13.88
N MET A 492 -21.63 51.77 -12.68
CA MET A 492 -20.98 53.05 -12.55
C MET A 492 -19.57 52.94 -11.96
N ILE A 493 -18.61 53.69 -12.48
CA ILE A 493 -17.27 53.83 -11.91
C ILE A 493 -17.31 54.88 -10.81
N LYS A 494 -16.88 54.54 -9.58
CA LYS A 494 -16.85 55.35 -8.38
C LYS A 494 -15.46 55.35 -7.77
N SER A 495 -15.07 56.47 -7.16
CA SER A 495 -13.77 56.62 -6.52
C SER A 495 -13.61 55.70 -5.31
N LEU A 496 -12.48 55.02 -5.24
CA LEU A 496 -12.12 54.06 -4.19
C LEU A 496 -11.59 54.77 -2.95
N THR A 497 -12.46 54.97 -1.95
CA THR A 497 -12.09 55.66 -0.71
C THR A 497 -11.41 54.71 0.30
N ALA A 498 -10.97 55.30 1.44
CA ALA A 498 -10.35 54.51 2.52
C ALA A 498 -11.30 53.44 3.09
N THR A 499 -12.63 53.69 3.07
CA THR A 499 -13.64 52.73 3.58
C THR A 499 -13.73 51.51 2.69
N GLU A 500 -13.83 51.67 1.35
CA GLU A 500 -13.86 50.57 0.42
C GLU A 500 -12.56 49.76 0.41
N ARG A 501 -11.40 50.46 0.51
CA ARG A 501 -10.09 49.78 0.65
C ARG A 501 -10.04 48.90 1.90
N GLN A 502 -10.55 49.40 3.04
CA GLN A 502 -10.62 48.59 4.25
C GLN A 502 -11.59 47.42 4.11
N ALA A 503 -12.70 47.56 3.40
CA ALA A 503 -13.65 46.48 3.13
C ALA A 503 -13.00 45.38 2.26
N ILE A 504 -12.23 45.72 1.22
CA ILE A 504 -11.50 44.79 0.36
C ILE A 504 -10.49 43.99 1.18
N LEU A 505 -9.70 44.69 2.03
CA LEU A 505 -8.71 44.02 2.87
C LEU A 505 -9.36 43.10 3.90
N ALA A 506 -10.48 43.53 4.50
CA ALA A 506 -11.22 42.71 5.46
C ALA A 506 -11.79 41.43 4.82
N ALA A 507 -12.33 41.51 3.58
CA ALA A 507 -12.79 40.37 2.82
C ALA A 507 -11.62 39.43 2.46
N ASN A 508 -10.50 39.97 1.99
CA ASN A 508 -9.29 39.19 1.74
C ASN A 508 -8.82 38.44 2.99
N ASP A 509 -8.77 39.13 4.15
CA ASP A 509 -8.30 38.53 5.40
C ASP A 509 -9.29 37.45 5.90
N GLN A 510 -10.59 37.63 5.65
CA GLN A 510 -11.58 36.60 5.96
C GLN A 510 -11.37 35.34 5.09
N PHE A 511 -11.26 35.48 3.78
CA PHE A 511 -10.97 34.37 2.89
C PHE A 511 -9.63 33.70 3.20
N ALA A 512 -8.61 34.46 3.55
CA ALA A 512 -7.32 33.90 3.97
C ALA A 512 -7.43 33.08 5.27
N ARG A 513 -8.24 33.51 6.26
CA ARG A 513 -8.53 32.72 7.48
C ARG A 513 -9.28 31.42 7.16
N ASP A 514 -10.15 31.45 6.13
CA ASP A 514 -10.86 30.28 5.65
C ASP A 514 -9.98 29.35 4.79
N GLY A 515 -8.70 29.70 4.62
CA GLY A 515 -7.69 28.91 3.89
C GLY A 515 -7.77 29.06 2.38
N LEU A 516 -8.43 30.12 1.88
CA LEU A 516 -8.55 30.36 0.45
C LEU A 516 -7.38 31.22 -0.05
N ARG A 517 -6.92 30.94 -1.26
CA ARG A 517 -6.05 31.82 -2.03
C ARG A 517 -6.92 32.88 -2.72
N VAL A 518 -6.54 34.14 -2.61
CA VAL A 518 -7.34 35.26 -3.16
C VAL A 518 -6.54 35.97 -4.24
N LEU A 519 -7.20 36.22 -5.38
CA LEU A 519 -6.72 37.12 -6.43
C LEU A 519 -7.67 38.33 -6.54
N ALA A 520 -7.12 39.50 -6.69
CA ALA A 520 -7.87 40.69 -7.08
C ALA A 520 -7.78 40.84 -8.60
N VAL A 521 -8.85 41.35 -9.20
CA VAL A 521 -8.93 41.67 -10.63
C VAL A 521 -9.34 43.16 -10.77
N ALA A 522 -8.59 43.84 -11.60
CA ALA A 522 -8.81 45.24 -11.95
C ALA A 522 -8.57 45.46 -13.44
N TYR A 523 -9.15 46.50 -13.99
CA TYR A 523 -8.93 46.88 -15.38
C TYR A 523 -8.79 48.39 -15.53
N ARG A 524 -8.25 48.82 -16.68
CA ARG A 524 -8.16 50.25 -17.05
C ARG A 524 -8.52 50.42 -18.50
N PRO A 525 -9.49 51.33 -18.86
CA PRO A 525 -9.68 51.78 -20.21
C PRO A 525 -8.48 52.60 -20.66
N LEU A 526 -7.94 52.34 -21.85
CA LEU A 526 -6.75 53.03 -22.37
C LEU A 526 -7.21 54.09 -23.38
N ASP A 527 -6.94 55.37 -23.12
CA ASP A 527 -7.27 56.49 -23.98
C ASP A 527 -6.45 56.49 -25.29
N SER A 528 -6.89 57.30 -26.27
CA SER A 528 -6.22 57.44 -27.55
C SER A 528 -4.78 57.93 -27.46
N GLU A 529 -4.41 58.62 -26.38
CA GLU A 529 -3.04 59.04 -26.10
C GLU A 529 -2.12 57.89 -25.66
N HIS A 530 -2.70 56.80 -25.21
CA HIS A 530 -1.99 55.59 -24.74
C HIS A 530 -2.04 54.47 -25.79
N ILE A 531 -2.50 54.71 -27.00
CA ILE A 531 -2.57 53.73 -28.07
C ILE A 531 -1.22 53.73 -28.84
N GLY A 532 -0.43 52.65 -28.74
CA GLY A 532 0.79 52.45 -29.41
C GLY A 532 1.72 51.50 -28.64
N GLU A 533 2.27 50.46 -29.25
CA GLU A 533 3.12 49.46 -28.60
C GLU A 533 4.34 50.08 -27.90
N ASP A 534 4.86 51.18 -28.39
CA ASP A 534 5.99 51.92 -27.81
C ASP A 534 5.64 52.67 -26.50
N LYS A 535 4.35 52.86 -26.19
CA LYS A 535 3.85 53.57 -24.98
C LYS A 535 3.32 52.62 -23.89
N TRP A 536 3.31 51.34 -24.15
CA TRP A 536 2.78 50.33 -23.19
C TRP A 536 3.89 49.90 -22.22
N ASP A 537 4.31 50.82 -21.35
CA ASP A 537 5.14 50.48 -20.19
C ASP A 537 4.31 50.12 -18.97
N MET A 538 4.95 49.55 -17.94
CA MET A 538 4.26 49.14 -16.71
C MET A 538 3.57 50.30 -16.01
N GLN A 539 4.16 51.51 -15.98
CA GLN A 539 3.54 52.64 -15.31
C GLN A 539 2.26 53.11 -15.99
N THR A 540 2.25 53.08 -17.31
CA THR A 540 1.08 53.48 -18.11
C THR A 540 -0.06 52.46 -18.00
N LEU A 541 0.27 51.15 -17.95
CA LEU A 541 -0.73 50.08 -17.97
C LEU A 541 -1.30 49.75 -16.59
N GLU A 542 -0.53 50.04 -15.52
CA GLU A 542 -0.84 49.62 -14.14
C GLU A 542 -1.09 50.82 -13.21
N ASP A 543 -1.64 51.94 -13.70
CA ASP A 543 -1.99 53.14 -12.93
C ASP A 543 -3.44 53.49 -13.09
N ASN A 544 -4.07 54.08 -12.07
CA ASN A 544 -5.44 54.54 -12.07
C ASN A 544 -6.45 53.43 -12.56
N MET A 545 -6.31 52.25 -11.99
CA MET A 545 -7.17 51.09 -12.36
C MET A 545 -8.51 51.13 -11.66
N VAL A 546 -9.49 50.43 -12.27
CA VAL A 546 -10.84 50.24 -11.73
C VAL A 546 -10.91 48.86 -11.12
N PHE A 547 -11.10 48.76 -9.82
CA PHE A 547 -11.24 47.50 -9.10
C PHE A 547 -12.57 46.81 -9.42
N LEU A 548 -12.56 45.53 -9.78
CA LEU A 548 -13.75 44.70 -10.05
C LEU A 548 -14.16 43.84 -8.88
N GLY A 549 -13.22 43.11 -8.30
CA GLY A 549 -13.54 42.16 -7.25
C GLY A 549 -12.40 41.21 -6.87
N LEU A 550 -12.70 40.30 -5.97
CA LEU A 550 -11.84 39.24 -5.50
C LEU A 550 -12.34 37.89 -6.01
N VAL A 551 -11.40 37.04 -6.39
CA VAL A 551 -11.63 35.65 -6.74
C VAL A 551 -10.93 34.78 -5.73
N ALA A 552 -11.68 34.04 -4.91
CA ALA A 552 -11.17 33.21 -3.85
C ALA A 552 -11.25 31.74 -4.24
N MET A 553 -10.13 31.02 -4.11
CA MET A 553 -9.96 29.66 -4.60
C MET A 553 -9.23 28.78 -3.60
N SER A 554 -9.45 27.48 -3.67
CA SER A 554 -8.70 26.50 -2.88
C SER A 554 -8.54 25.20 -3.66
N ASP A 555 -7.59 24.38 -3.20
CA ASP A 555 -7.49 22.98 -3.61
C ASP A 555 -8.37 22.15 -2.68
N PRO A 556 -9.49 21.59 -3.15
CA PRO A 556 -10.48 20.95 -2.31
C PRO A 556 -10.02 19.61 -1.78
N PRO A 557 -10.46 19.20 -0.58
CA PRO A 557 -10.21 17.84 -0.09
C PRO A 557 -10.76 16.78 -1.05
N ARG A 558 -10.08 15.64 -1.15
CA ARG A 558 -10.59 14.48 -1.89
C ARG A 558 -11.82 13.89 -1.19
N GLN A 559 -12.70 13.29 -1.99
CA GLN A 559 -13.90 12.63 -1.47
C GLN A 559 -13.52 11.46 -0.55
N GLY A 560 -14.23 11.27 0.58
CA GLY A 560 -13.99 10.17 1.52
C GLY A 560 -12.79 10.34 2.46
N VAL A 561 -12.00 11.42 2.34
CA VAL A 561 -10.84 11.65 3.24
C VAL A 561 -11.28 11.86 4.68
N ARG A 562 -12.37 12.60 4.90
CA ARG A 562 -12.88 12.86 6.25
C ARG A 562 -13.28 11.56 6.96
N GLU A 563 -14.05 10.70 6.28
CA GLU A 563 -14.49 9.40 6.81
C GLU A 563 -13.28 8.48 7.09
N ALA A 564 -12.26 8.52 6.22
CA ALA A 564 -11.01 7.77 6.42
C ALA A 564 -10.25 8.27 7.66
N ILE A 565 -10.18 9.58 7.88
CA ILE A 565 -9.56 10.19 9.06
C ILE A 565 -10.33 9.83 10.34
N GLU A 566 -11.65 9.89 10.32
CA GLU A 566 -12.49 9.46 11.44
C GLU A 566 -12.28 7.97 11.79
N LYS A 567 -12.08 7.12 10.77
CA LYS A 567 -11.74 5.70 10.95
C LYS A 567 -10.35 5.54 11.57
N CYS A 568 -9.36 6.36 11.19
CA CYS A 568 -8.03 6.37 11.81
C CYS A 568 -8.11 6.79 13.29
N HIS A 569 -8.86 7.83 13.63
CA HIS A 569 -9.04 8.26 15.03
C HIS A 569 -9.66 7.16 15.90
N ARG A 570 -10.70 6.48 15.41
CA ARG A 570 -11.27 5.31 16.11
C ARG A 570 -10.26 4.19 16.31
N ALA A 571 -9.36 4.02 15.34
CA ALA A 571 -8.27 3.06 15.37
C ALA A 571 -7.08 3.50 16.23
N SER A 572 -7.15 4.67 16.89
CA SER A 572 -6.06 5.30 17.63
C SER A 572 -4.81 5.52 16.77
N ILE A 573 -4.99 5.84 15.50
CA ILE A 573 -3.94 6.23 14.56
C ILE A 573 -3.97 7.74 14.47
N ARG A 574 -2.84 8.38 14.81
CA ARG A 574 -2.69 9.84 14.68
C ARG A 574 -2.34 10.22 13.26
N ILE A 575 -2.90 11.33 12.80
CA ILE A 575 -2.56 11.88 11.49
C ILE A 575 -1.89 13.24 11.71
N ILE A 576 -0.73 13.43 11.11
CA ILE A 576 0.05 14.66 11.16
C ILE A 576 0.17 15.18 9.73
N MET A 577 -0.31 16.40 9.49
CA MET A 577 -0.12 17.06 8.20
C MET A 577 1.28 17.71 8.16
N VAL A 578 2.03 17.40 7.09
CA VAL A 578 3.38 17.94 6.86
C VAL A 578 3.44 18.47 5.43
N THR A 579 3.39 19.79 5.26
CA THR A 579 3.22 20.41 3.94
C THR A 579 4.19 21.56 3.68
N GLY A 580 4.48 21.82 2.39
CA GLY A 580 5.17 23.03 1.92
C GLY A 580 4.30 24.30 1.94
N ASP A 581 2.99 24.18 2.17
CA ASP A 581 2.03 25.28 2.11
C ASP A 581 2.07 26.21 3.35
N TYR A 582 1.35 27.33 3.20
CA TYR A 582 1.20 28.33 4.27
C TYR A 582 0.40 27.77 5.46
N GLY A 583 0.81 28.11 6.68
CA GLY A 583 0.29 27.51 7.92
C GLY A 583 -1.21 27.68 8.14
N LEU A 584 -1.79 28.84 7.82
CA LEU A 584 -3.23 29.09 7.99
C LEU A 584 -4.06 28.25 7.01
N THR A 585 -3.61 28.10 5.76
CA THR A 585 -4.25 27.26 4.77
C THR A 585 -4.19 25.77 5.18
N ALA A 586 -3.02 25.31 5.65
CA ALA A 586 -2.84 23.96 6.15
C ALA A 586 -3.74 23.66 7.35
N LEU A 587 -3.83 24.56 8.30
CA LEU A 587 -4.69 24.42 9.49
C LEU A 587 -6.18 24.41 9.13
N SER A 588 -6.62 25.31 8.22
CA SER A 588 -8.01 25.36 7.76
C SER A 588 -8.43 24.01 7.13
N ILE A 589 -7.60 23.47 6.24
CA ILE A 589 -7.86 22.16 5.62
C ILE A 589 -7.82 21.06 6.65
N ALA A 590 -6.83 21.03 7.55
CA ALA A 590 -6.72 20.03 8.62
C ALA A 590 -7.97 20.01 9.53
N LYS A 591 -8.55 21.18 9.83
CA LYS A 591 -9.84 21.30 10.55
C LYS A 591 -11.01 20.79 9.72
N LYS A 592 -11.11 21.16 8.42
CA LYS A 592 -12.20 20.73 7.53
C LYS A 592 -12.28 19.21 7.37
N ILE A 593 -11.14 18.53 7.28
CA ILE A 593 -11.07 17.08 7.11
C ILE A 593 -10.96 16.30 8.43
N GLY A 594 -10.89 16.99 9.58
CA GLY A 594 -10.94 16.37 10.91
C GLY A 594 -9.60 15.85 11.45
N ILE A 595 -8.46 16.20 10.86
CA ILE A 595 -7.12 15.91 11.42
C ILE A 595 -6.97 16.62 12.76
N VAL A 596 -7.42 17.87 12.82
CA VAL A 596 -7.43 18.71 14.01
C VAL A 596 -8.86 18.83 14.52
N GLN A 597 -9.09 18.49 15.79
CA GLN A 597 -10.40 18.54 16.44
C GLN A 597 -10.49 19.70 17.44
N GLY A 598 -9.35 20.11 18.02
CA GLY A 598 -9.28 21.20 19.00
C GLY A 598 -8.99 22.56 18.37
N ASP A 599 -9.23 23.61 19.14
CA ASP A 599 -8.86 24.99 18.77
C ASP A 599 -7.37 25.30 19.08
N ASP A 600 -6.73 24.50 19.92
CA ASP A 600 -5.36 24.67 20.41
C ASP A 600 -4.31 23.94 19.55
N ALA A 601 -4.64 23.53 18.31
CA ALA A 601 -3.68 22.84 17.46
C ALA A 601 -2.48 23.73 17.14
N ARG A 602 -1.28 23.21 17.38
CA ARG A 602 -0.04 23.91 17.11
C ARG A 602 0.31 23.87 15.63
N VAL A 603 0.54 25.03 15.03
CA VAL A 603 1.13 25.15 13.69
C VAL A 603 2.59 25.48 13.83
N VAL A 604 3.48 24.63 13.34
CA VAL A 604 4.93 24.81 13.39
C VAL A 604 5.43 25.08 11.97
N SER A 605 6.06 26.26 11.78
CA SER A 605 6.68 26.59 10.49
C SER A 605 8.04 25.93 10.33
N GLY A 606 8.51 25.79 9.07
CA GLY A 606 9.85 25.26 8.80
C GLY A 606 10.96 26.07 9.51
N LEU A 607 10.82 27.38 9.65
CA LEU A 607 11.78 28.22 10.41
C LEU A 607 11.75 27.85 11.90
N GLU A 608 10.58 27.79 12.52
CA GLU A 608 10.45 27.37 13.92
C GLU A 608 10.98 25.94 14.14
N LEU A 609 10.71 25.03 13.21
CA LEU A 609 11.22 23.65 13.26
C LEU A 609 12.76 23.60 13.18
N ALA A 610 13.39 24.50 12.41
CA ALA A 610 14.85 24.58 12.32
C ALA A 610 15.48 25.01 13.65
N ASP A 611 14.82 25.91 14.40
CA ASP A 611 15.29 26.43 15.70
C ASP A 611 15.03 25.47 16.88
N MET A 612 14.09 24.49 16.72
CA MET A 612 13.80 23.50 17.77
C MET A 612 14.93 22.48 17.92
N ASP A 613 15.28 22.16 19.17
CA ASP A 613 16.07 20.95 19.45
C ASP A 613 15.21 19.68 19.39
N ASP A 614 15.85 18.50 19.42
CA ASP A 614 15.14 17.22 19.28
C ASP A 614 14.18 16.91 20.45
N ASN A 615 14.47 17.43 21.66
CA ASN A 615 13.58 17.24 22.81
C ASN A 615 12.33 18.12 22.70
N GLN A 616 12.51 19.37 22.25
CA GLN A 616 11.40 20.29 21.97
C GLN A 616 10.49 19.75 20.85
N LEU A 617 11.08 19.19 19.79
CA LEU A 617 10.32 18.55 18.72
C LEU A 617 9.54 17.35 19.24
N LYS A 618 10.16 16.45 20.02
CA LYS A 618 9.49 15.29 20.61
C LYS A 618 8.34 15.68 21.54
N GLU A 619 8.49 16.76 22.30
CA GLU A 619 7.41 17.27 23.16
C GLU A 619 6.26 17.86 22.33
N ALA A 620 6.56 18.63 21.29
CA ALA A 620 5.56 19.17 20.37
C ALA A 620 4.77 18.07 19.64
N LEU A 621 5.43 16.96 19.27
CA LEU A 621 4.82 15.81 18.61
C LEU A 621 3.84 15.02 19.49
N LYS A 622 3.72 15.29 20.79
CA LYS A 622 2.73 14.63 21.66
C LYS A 622 1.31 15.18 21.51
N GLY A 623 1.16 16.41 21.01
CA GLY A 623 -0.12 17.11 20.81
C GLY A 623 -0.63 17.03 19.36
N GLU A 624 -1.77 17.72 19.11
CA GLU A 624 -2.25 17.99 17.75
C GLU A 624 -1.33 19.03 17.10
N ILE A 625 -0.75 18.69 15.94
CA ILE A 625 0.27 19.50 15.30
C ILE A 625 0.16 19.44 13.77
N VAL A 626 0.40 20.58 13.13
CA VAL A 626 0.51 20.74 11.68
C VAL A 626 1.86 21.39 11.37
N PHE A 627 2.63 20.80 10.47
CA PHE A 627 3.88 21.36 9.99
C PHE A 627 3.66 22.04 8.64
N ALA A 628 4.08 23.32 8.53
CA ALA A 628 3.85 24.16 7.36
C ALA A 628 5.17 24.74 6.84
N ARG A 629 5.30 24.92 5.51
CA ARG A 629 6.52 25.41 4.84
C ARG A 629 7.78 24.61 5.21
N VAL A 630 7.63 23.27 5.19
CA VAL A 630 8.67 22.33 5.64
C VAL A 630 9.53 21.91 4.46
N ALA A 631 10.85 21.99 4.62
CA ALA A 631 11.81 21.48 3.66
C ALA A 631 11.93 19.94 3.72
N PRO A 632 12.44 19.25 2.67
CA PRO A 632 12.59 17.79 2.63
C PRO A 632 13.36 17.20 3.83
N GLU A 633 14.46 17.81 4.23
CA GLU A 633 15.30 17.40 5.37
C GLU A 633 14.53 17.50 6.69
N GLN A 634 13.63 18.46 6.79
CA GLN A 634 12.80 18.66 7.98
C GLN A 634 11.68 17.61 8.05
N LYS A 635 11.09 17.19 6.90
CA LYS A 635 10.16 16.04 6.85
C LYS A 635 10.85 14.78 7.38
N TYR A 636 12.07 14.49 6.94
CA TYR A 636 12.90 13.40 7.44
C TYR A 636 13.09 13.47 8.97
N ARG A 637 13.42 14.68 9.51
CA ARG A 637 13.65 14.89 10.95
C ARG A 637 12.40 14.63 11.78
N VAL A 638 11.21 15.03 11.32
CA VAL A 638 9.92 14.75 11.98
C VAL A 638 9.68 13.25 12.07
N VAL A 639 9.89 12.51 10.96
CA VAL A 639 9.75 11.06 10.92
C VAL A 639 10.71 10.37 11.90
N ASN A 640 11.98 10.77 11.90
CA ASN A 640 12.97 10.23 12.82
C ASN A 640 12.58 10.44 14.30
N ALA A 641 12.12 11.64 14.65
CA ALA A 641 11.70 11.98 16.01
C ALA A 641 10.48 11.13 16.47
N LEU A 642 9.53 10.84 15.57
CA LEU A 642 8.40 9.96 15.84
C LEU A 642 8.84 8.51 16.07
N GLN A 643 9.76 7.99 15.24
CA GLN A 643 10.33 6.65 15.41
C GLN A 643 11.10 6.52 16.75
N GLU A 644 11.83 7.55 17.16
CA GLU A 644 12.52 7.58 18.46
C GLU A 644 11.54 7.64 19.66
N LEU A 645 10.31 8.12 19.46
CA LEU A 645 9.22 8.02 20.44
C LEU A 645 8.58 6.62 20.48
N GLY A 646 9.02 5.69 19.60
CA GLY A 646 8.50 4.32 19.52
C GLY A 646 7.25 4.19 18.67
N GLU A 647 6.91 5.19 17.87
CA GLU A 647 5.78 5.16 16.94
C GLU A 647 6.16 4.41 15.65
N VAL A 648 5.19 3.75 15.04
CA VAL A 648 5.30 3.15 13.71
C VAL A 648 4.73 4.13 12.70
N VAL A 649 5.61 4.68 11.87
CA VAL A 649 5.30 5.85 11.05
C VAL A 649 5.07 5.46 9.59
N ALA A 650 3.90 5.76 9.06
CA ALA A 650 3.64 5.80 7.63
C ALA A 650 3.81 7.24 7.11
N VAL A 651 4.42 7.42 5.95
CA VAL A 651 4.59 8.72 5.30
C VAL A 651 4.00 8.68 3.91
N THR A 652 3.22 9.69 3.53
CA THR A 652 2.75 9.84 2.16
C THR A 652 3.50 10.95 1.44
N GLY A 653 3.69 10.80 0.13
CA GLY A 653 4.29 11.82 -0.72
C GLY A 653 4.15 11.51 -2.20
N ASP A 654 4.29 12.52 -3.05
CA ASP A 654 4.19 12.41 -4.50
C ASP A 654 5.42 12.97 -5.24
N GLY A 655 6.24 13.78 -4.58
CA GLY A 655 7.38 14.47 -5.17
C GLY A 655 8.76 13.89 -4.85
N VAL A 656 9.76 14.39 -5.56
CA VAL A 656 11.19 14.12 -5.28
C VAL A 656 11.56 14.56 -3.86
N ASN A 657 10.93 15.64 -3.40
CA ASN A 657 11.14 16.22 -2.08
C ASN A 657 10.70 15.30 -0.93
N ASP A 658 9.82 14.34 -1.20
CA ASP A 658 9.32 13.39 -0.21
C ASP A 658 10.17 12.13 -0.11
N ALA A 659 10.97 11.82 -1.11
CA ALA A 659 11.72 10.58 -1.22
C ALA A 659 12.59 10.27 0.03
N PRO A 660 13.30 11.22 0.65
CA PRO A 660 14.06 10.95 1.87
C PRO A 660 13.16 10.53 3.05
N ALA A 661 11.99 11.17 3.20
CA ALA A 661 11.03 10.87 4.26
C ALA A 661 10.31 9.54 4.00
N LEU A 662 9.92 9.26 2.73
CA LEU A 662 9.34 7.98 2.30
C LEU A 662 10.26 6.80 2.60
N LYS A 663 11.57 6.95 2.29
CA LYS A 663 12.58 5.91 2.53
C LYS A 663 12.90 5.72 4.01
N LYS A 664 12.81 6.80 4.82
CA LYS A 664 13.08 6.76 6.27
C LYS A 664 11.93 6.15 7.06
N ALA A 665 10.70 6.33 6.61
CA ALA A 665 9.50 5.84 7.28
C ALA A 665 9.52 4.31 7.46
N ASP A 666 8.75 3.80 8.41
CA ASP A 666 8.49 2.36 8.53
C ASP A 666 7.67 1.87 7.32
N ILE A 667 6.80 2.75 6.78
CA ILE A 667 6.05 2.54 5.54
C ILE A 667 6.05 3.84 4.72
N GLY A 668 6.75 3.84 3.60
CA GLY A 668 6.61 4.89 2.58
C GLY A 668 5.42 4.59 1.66
N VAL A 669 4.58 5.58 1.40
CA VAL A 669 3.39 5.50 0.53
C VAL A 669 3.47 6.55 -0.56
N ALA A 670 3.57 6.14 -1.82
CA ALA A 670 3.62 7.04 -2.96
C ALA A 670 2.29 7.07 -3.72
N MET A 671 2.00 8.22 -4.33
CA MET A 671 0.88 8.36 -5.27
C MET A 671 1.20 7.66 -6.58
N GLY A 672 0.22 6.98 -7.18
CA GLY A 672 0.39 6.19 -8.40
C GLY A 672 0.16 7.02 -9.67
N ILE A 673 -0.78 7.97 -9.64
CA ILE A 673 -1.13 8.82 -10.77
C ILE A 673 -0.26 10.08 -10.77
N SER A 674 -0.32 10.87 -9.69
CA SER A 674 0.40 12.14 -9.56
C SER A 674 1.86 11.99 -9.12
N GLY A 675 2.22 10.83 -8.53
CA GLY A 675 3.56 10.63 -7.97
C GLY A 675 4.66 10.48 -9.01
N THR A 676 5.82 11.10 -8.75
CA THR A 676 7.04 10.93 -9.53
C THR A 676 7.59 9.52 -9.39
N ASP A 677 8.38 9.07 -10.37
CA ASP A 677 9.00 7.75 -10.31
C ASP A 677 9.96 7.60 -9.12
N VAL A 678 10.63 8.70 -8.73
CA VAL A 678 11.48 8.75 -7.53
C VAL A 678 10.70 8.49 -6.25
N ALA A 679 9.53 9.12 -6.10
CA ALA A 679 8.63 8.88 -4.96
C ALA A 679 8.14 7.44 -4.96
N LYS A 680 7.66 6.94 -6.13
CA LYS A 680 7.22 5.54 -6.29
C LYS A 680 8.33 4.56 -5.95
N GLU A 681 9.58 4.79 -6.38
CA GLU A 681 10.71 3.91 -6.09
C GLU A 681 11.07 3.87 -4.60
N SER A 682 11.05 5.01 -3.95
CA SER A 682 11.39 5.18 -2.53
C SER A 682 10.33 4.58 -1.58
N ALA A 683 9.10 4.42 -2.05
CA ALA A 683 7.98 3.94 -1.25
C ALA A 683 7.89 2.41 -1.17
N ASP A 684 7.29 1.90 -0.09
CA ASP A 684 6.94 0.49 0.12
C ASP A 684 5.56 0.14 -0.45
N MET A 685 4.69 1.13 -0.60
CA MET A 685 3.33 0.99 -1.12
C MET A 685 3.02 2.11 -2.12
N ILE A 686 2.24 1.80 -3.16
CA ILE A 686 1.79 2.76 -4.17
C ILE A 686 0.26 2.74 -4.21
N LEU A 687 -0.36 3.92 -4.18
CA LEU A 687 -1.81 4.09 -4.32
C LEU A 687 -2.17 4.31 -5.78
N THR A 688 -2.78 3.33 -6.43
CA THR A 688 -3.11 3.42 -7.86
C THR A 688 -4.24 4.39 -8.18
N ASP A 689 -4.94 4.89 -7.17
CA ASP A 689 -6.05 5.85 -7.23
C ASP A 689 -5.72 7.20 -6.58
N ASP A 690 -4.54 7.35 -5.99
CA ASP A 690 -4.11 8.51 -5.20
C ASP A 690 -5.05 8.86 -4.01
N HIS A 691 -5.88 7.91 -3.54
CA HIS A 691 -6.82 8.15 -2.46
C HIS A 691 -6.27 7.78 -1.08
N PHE A 692 -6.29 8.73 -0.15
CA PHE A 692 -5.91 8.49 1.26
C PHE A 692 -6.69 7.34 1.92
N ALA A 693 -7.96 7.14 1.55
CA ALA A 693 -8.80 6.06 2.07
C ALA A 693 -8.21 4.67 1.80
N SER A 694 -7.49 4.49 0.68
CA SER A 694 -6.83 3.23 0.31
C SER A 694 -5.70 2.86 1.28
N ILE A 695 -5.05 3.86 1.92
CA ILE A 695 -4.07 3.63 3.02
C ILE A 695 -4.79 3.00 4.22
N VAL A 696 -5.94 3.54 4.58
CA VAL A 696 -6.71 3.07 5.75
C VAL A 696 -7.20 1.63 5.54
N HIS A 697 -7.62 1.29 4.31
CA HIS A 697 -7.93 -0.10 3.94
C HIS A 697 -6.70 -1.02 4.00
N ALA A 698 -5.53 -0.55 3.57
CA ALA A 698 -4.29 -1.32 3.68
C ALA A 698 -3.89 -1.56 5.14
N VAL A 699 -4.04 -0.57 6.02
CA VAL A 699 -3.82 -0.74 7.47
C VAL A 699 -4.80 -1.76 8.06
N GLU A 700 -6.08 -1.70 7.69
CA GLU A 700 -7.12 -2.65 8.11
C GLU A 700 -6.76 -4.09 7.71
N GLU A 701 -6.36 -4.30 6.47
CA GLU A 701 -5.89 -5.60 5.97
C GLU A 701 -4.62 -6.07 6.69
N GLY A 702 -3.65 -5.20 6.93
CA GLY A 702 -2.44 -5.50 7.70
C GLY A 702 -2.75 -5.96 9.14
N ARG A 703 -3.71 -5.31 9.80
CA ARG A 703 -4.21 -5.74 11.12
C ARG A 703 -4.90 -7.10 11.08
N ALA A 704 -5.68 -7.35 10.02
CA ALA A 704 -6.36 -8.62 9.81
C ALA A 704 -5.38 -9.78 9.66
N VAL A 705 -4.28 -9.61 8.90
CA VAL A 705 -3.26 -10.64 8.73
C VAL A 705 -2.68 -11.09 10.07
N TYR A 706 -2.25 -10.16 10.91
CA TYR A 706 -1.70 -10.49 12.22
C TYR A 706 -2.71 -11.28 13.08
N ARG A 707 -3.97 -10.85 13.06
CA ARG A 707 -5.07 -11.54 13.78
C ARG A 707 -5.32 -12.92 13.20
N ASN A 708 -5.32 -13.08 11.90
CA ASN A 708 -5.53 -14.36 11.25
C ASN A 708 -4.41 -15.35 11.57
N ILE A 709 -3.16 -14.89 11.64
CA ILE A 709 -2.04 -15.71 12.10
C ILE A 709 -2.26 -16.16 13.56
N GLN A 710 -2.73 -15.28 14.43
CA GLN A 710 -3.06 -15.66 15.82
C GLN A 710 -4.22 -16.67 15.90
N LYS A 711 -5.26 -16.52 15.05
CA LYS A 711 -6.37 -17.50 14.97
C LYS A 711 -5.87 -18.87 14.52
N PHE A 712 -5.06 -18.88 13.46
CA PHE A 712 -4.38 -20.07 12.96
C PHE A 712 -3.56 -20.76 14.05
N LEU A 713 -2.69 -20.01 14.76
CA LEU A 713 -1.86 -20.54 15.83
C LEU A 713 -2.70 -21.07 17.00
N THR A 714 -3.78 -20.37 17.38
CA THR A 714 -4.68 -20.82 18.44
C THR A 714 -5.35 -22.13 18.07
N TYR A 715 -5.78 -22.28 16.82
CA TYR A 715 -6.43 -23.49 16.30
C TYR A 715 -5.46 -24.69 16.28
N ILE A 716 -4.24 -24.51 15.73
CA ILE A 716 -3.24 -25.60 15.67
C ILE A 716 -2.74 -26.00 17.04
N PHE A 717 -2.44 -25.05 17.94
CA PHE A 717 -1.94 -25.40 19.28
C PHE A 717 -3.00 -26.02 20.19
N ASN A 718 -4.26 -25.78 19.87
CA ASN A 718 -5.35 -26.37 20.61
C ASN A 718 -5.40 -27.89 20.42
N SER A 719 -5.17 -28.42 19.20
CA SER A 719 -5.20 -29.86 18.92
C SER A 719 -4.13 -30.67 19.64
N ASN A 720 -3.01 -30.06 19.99
CA ASN A 720 -1.89 -30.75 20.66
C ASN A 720 -2.28 -31.31 22.05
N THR A 721 -3.17 -30.63 22.78
CA THR A 721 -3.57 -31.10 24.13
C THR A 721 -4.47 -32.33 24.09
N PRO A 722 -5.54 -32.42 23.27
CA PRO A 722 -6.37 -33.60 23.16
C PRO A 722 -5.65 -34.81 22.52
N GLU A 723 -4.54 -34.61 21.84
CA GLU A 723 -3.66 -35.67 21.35
C GLU A 723 -2.68 -36.17 22.42
N ALA A 724 -2.13 -35.27 23.23
CA ALA A 724 -1.19 -35.59 24.29
C ALA A 724 -1.85 -36.19 25.57
N VAL A 725 -3.03 -35.68 25.93
CA VAL A 725 -3.70 -36.12 27.17
C VAL A 725 -4.07 -37.62 27.14
N PRO A 726 -4.64 -38.23 26.09
CA PRO A 726 -4.85 -39.65 25.98
C PRO A 726 -3.57 -40.47 26.18
N SER A 727 -2.49 -40.02 25.59
CA SER A 727 -1.16 -40.61 25.74
C SER A 727 -0.61 -40.52 27.17
N ALA A 728 -0.89 -39.39 27.85
CA ALA A 728 -0.54 -39.22 29.26
C ALA A 728 -1.34 -40.13 30.17
N PHE A 729 -2.67 -40.33 29.93
CA PHE A 729 -3.49 -41.27 30.69
C PHE A 729 -2.99 -42.69 30.53
N PHE A 730 -2.63 -43.15 29.33
CA PHE A 730 -2.00 -44.44 29.11
C PHE A 730 -0.73 -44.60 29.93
N LEU A 731 0.16 -43.63 29.91
CA LEU A 731 1.45 -43.65 30.60
C LEU A 731 1.29 -43.65 32.15
N PHE A 732 0.52 -42.70 32.69
CA PHE A 732 0.34 -42.56 34.16
C PHE A 732 -0.48 -43.67 34.78
N SER A 733 -1.34 -44.36 34.00
CA SER A 733 -2.05 -45.55 34.43
C SER A 733 -1.16 -46.81 34.42
N LEU A 734 0.10 -46.70 34.01
CA LEU A 734 1.04 -47.82 33.81
C LEU A 734 0.47 -48.85 32.80
N GLY A 735 -0.22 -48.38 31.75
CA GLY A 735 -0.85 -49.24 30.77
C GLY A 735 -2.17 -49.89 31.16
N ARG A 736 -2.74 -49.56 32.39
CA ARG A 736 -4.05 -50.06 32.77
C ARG A 736 -5.18 -49.48 31.91
N ILE A 737 -5.07 -48.24 31.54
CA ILE A 737 -5.90 -47.63 30.50
C ILE A 737 -5.20 -47.90 29.18
N PRO A 738 -5.79 -48.63 28.22
CA PRO A 738 -5.19 -48.84 26.90
C PRO A 738 -5.08 -47.51 26.20
N LEU A 739 -4.17 -47.40 25.21
CA LEU A 739 -3.89 -46.15 24.49
C LEU A 739 -5.17 -45.66 23.78
N PRO A 740 -5.79 -44.50 24.22
CA PRO A 740 -7.08 -44.11 23.69
C PRO A 740 -7.03 -43.54 22.27
N LEU A 741 -5.84 -43.08 21.85
CA LEU A 741 -5.59 -42.51 20.53
C LEU A 741 -4.29 -43.08 19.96
N THR A 742 -4.34 -43.68 18.79
CA THR A 742 -3.16 -44.30 18.15
C THR A 742 -2.35 -43.27 17.35
N VAL A 743 -1.06 -43.56 17.11
CA VAL A 743 -0.17 -42.72 16.31
C VAL A 743 -0.73 -42.42 14.92
N MET A 744 -1.36 -43.44 14.29
CA MET A 744 -1.97 -43.25 12.97
C MET A 744 -3.19 -42.35 13.01
N GLN A 745 -3.93 -42.35 14.11
CA GLN A 745 -5.08 -41.45 14.29
C GLN A 745 -4.60 -40.01 14.55
N ILE A 746 -3.48 -39.81 15.30
CA ILE A 746 -2.83 -38.50 15.47
C ILE A 746 -2.42 -37.94 14.09
N LEU A 747 -1.72 -38.76 13.30
CA LEU A 747 -1.33 -38.36 11.94
C LEU A 747 -2.53 -38.03 11.05
N ALA A 748 -3.67 -38.72 11.22
CA ALA A 748 -4.89 -38.44 10.46
C ALA A 748 -5.53 -37.10 10.88
N ILE A 749 -5.43 -36.70 12.15
CA ILE A 749 -5.90 -35.41 12.64
C ILE A 749 -5.02 -34.32 12.04
N ASP A 750 -3.73 -34.31 12.35
CA ASP A 750 -2.80 -33.24 11.98
C ASP A 750 -2.75 -32.96 10.46
N LEU A 751 -2.69 -34.02 9.66
CA LEU A 751 -2.48 -33.91 8.21
C LEU A 751 -3.78 -34.05 7.41
N GLY A 752 -4.79 -34.71 7.96
CA GLY A 752 -6.04 -34.99 7.27
C GLY A 752 -7.17 -34.01 7.55
N THR A 753 -7.29 -33.56 8.79
CA THR A 753 -8.43 -32.72 9.23
C THR A 753 -8.02 -31.28 9.49
N ASP A 754 -6.96 -31.02 10.24
CA ASP A 754 -6.63 -29.68 10.74
C ASP A 754 -6.15 -28.69 9.67
N MET A 755 -5.47 -29.16 8.63
CA MET A 755 -4.77 -28.28 7.70
C MET A 755 -5.69 -27.36 6.87
N VAL A 756 -6.84 -27.83 6.39
CA VAL A 756 -7.72 -27.05 5.52
C VAL A 756 -8.48 -25.96 6.30
N PRO A 757 -9.12 -26.25 7.46
CA PRO A 757 -9.71 -25.20 8.27
C PRO A 757 -8.69 -24.19 8.79
N ALA A 758 -7.50 -24.63 9.21
CA ALA A 758 -6.42 -23.78 9.64
C ALA A 758 -6.01 -22.78 8.54
N LEU A 759 -5.84 -23.27 7.30
CA LEU A 759 -5.59 -22.42 6.13
C LEU A 759 -6.73 -21.41 5.92
N GLY A 760 -7.97 -21.84 6.06
CA GLY A 760 -9.16 -20.99 5.95
C GLY A 760 -9.13 -19.84 6.98
N LEU A 761 -8.71 -20.11 8.22
CA LEU A 761 -8.55 -19.10 9.27
C LEU A 761 -7.44 -18.09 8.93
N GLY A 762 -6.34 -18.57 8.33
CA GLY A 762 -5.20 -17.74 7.93
C GLY A 762 -5.54 -16.70 6.85
N VAL A 763 -6.54 -16.95 6.01
CA VAL A 763 -6.88 -16.09 4.86
C VAL A 763 -8.22 -15.35 5.01
N GLU A 764 -8.80 -15.30 6.21
CA GLU A 764 -10.05 -14.57 6.45
C GLU A 764 -9.94 -13.07 6.15
N PRO A 765 -11.02 -12.43 5.65
CA PRO A 765 -11.08 -10.97 5.53
C PRO A 765 -11.05 -10.29 6.91
N PRO A 766 -10.83 -8.96 6.96
CA PRO A 766 -10.85 -8.21 8.21
C PRO A 766 -12.13 -8.43 9.02
N GLU A 767 -11.97 -8.57 10.34
CA GLU A 767 -13.09 -8.64 11.28
C GLU A 767 -13.78 -7.27 11.42
N GLU A 768 -15.09 -7.24 11.57
CA GLU A 768 -15.80 -6.03 11.99
C GLU A 768 -15.19 -5.49 13.30
N GLY A 769 -14.89 -4.18 13.35
CA GLY A 769 -14.30 -3.52 14.50
C GLY A 769 -12.79 -3.72 14.69
N VAL A 770 -12.06 -4.22 13.69
CA VAL A 770 -10.59 -4.28 13.72
C VAL A 770 -9.97 -2.89 13.80
N MET A 771 -10.66 -1.89 13.24
CA MET A 771 -10.29 -0.47 13.28
C MET A 771 -10.89 0.29 14.47
N ASP A 772 -11.52 -0.38 15.43
CA ASP A 772 -11.98 0.24 16.69
C ASP A 772 -11.01 -0.05 17.85
N ARG A 773 -9.79 -0.47 17.55
CA ARG A 773 -8.77 -0.86 18.53
C ARG A 773 -7.46 -0.12 18.25
N PRO A 774 -6.66 0.16 19.29
CA PRO A 774 -5.32 0.75 19.10
C PRO A 774 -4.41 -0.19 18.32
N PRO A 775 -3.37 0.36 17.65
CA PRO A 775 -2.36 -0.43 16.95
C PRO A 775 -1.58 -1.30 17.95
N ARG A 776 -1.08 -2.46 17.48
CA ARG A 776 -0.17 -3.29 18.26
C ARG A 776 1.21 -2.62 18.34
N ARG A 777 1.95 -2.90 19.41
CA ARG A 777 3.36 -2.54 19.49
C ARG A 777 4.18 -3.54 18.66
N LEU A 778 5.25 -3.09 18.03
CA LEU A 778 6.18 -4.01 17.31
C LEU A 778 6.83 -5.03 18.25
N SER A 779 6.92 -4.72 19.55
CA SER A 779 7.41 -5.64 20.59
C SER A 779 6.43 -6.76 20.95
N ASP A 780 5.15 -6.65 20.56
CA ASP A 780 4.13 -7.64 20.87
C ASP A 780 4.37 -8.90 20.02
N ARG A 781 4.66 -10.01 20.72
CA ARG A 781 4.94 -11.30 20.08
C ARG A 781 3.66 -11.97 19.61
N LEU A 782 3.74 -12.72 18.53
CA LEU A 782 2.66 -13.56 17.99
C LEU A 782 2.20 -14.56 19.06
N LEU A 783 3.14 -15.28 19.66
CA LEU A 783 2.88 -16.17 20.81
C LEU A 783 3.00 -15.39 22.11
N ASN A 784 1.86 -14.94 22.62
CA ASN A 784 1.77 -14.37 23.95
C ASN A 784 1.20 -15.38 24.95
N ARG A 785 1.42 -15.13 26.25
CA ARG A 785 0.96 -16.02 27.33
C ARG A 785 -0.57 -16.24 27.28
N GLN A 786 -1.33 -15.24 26.88
CA GLN A 786 -2.79 -15.34 26.83
C GLN A 786 -3.22 -16.33 25.74
N LEU A 787 -2.62 -16.28 24.56
CA LEU A 787 -2.87 -17.21 23.46
C LEU A 787 -2.54 -18.65 23.88
N LEU A 788 -1.38 -18.86 24.50
CA LEU A 788 -0.95 -20.19 24.93
C LEU A 788 -1.88 -20.77 26.00
N ILE A 789 -2.28 -19.98 27.02
CA ILE A 789 -3.24 -20.43 28.03
C ILE A 789 -4.59 -20.72 27.37
N LYS A 790 -5.04 -19.86 26.45
CA LYS A 790 -6.32 -20.06 25.75
C LYS A 790 -6.30 -21.33 24.90
N ALA A 791 -5.23 -21.59 24.14
CA ALA A 791 -5.09 -22.75 23.29
C ALA A 791 -4.93 -24.04 24.11
N PHE A 792 -3.86 -24.15 24.92
CA PHE A 792 -3.51 -25.40 25.59
C PHE A 792 -4.39 -25.71 26.80
N VAL A 793 -4.76 -24.69 27.58
CA VAL A 793 -5.49 -24.92 28.85
C VAL A 793 -6.99 -24.82 28.64
N TRP A 794 -7.50 -23.71 28.08
CA TRP A 794 -8.95 -23.53 27.95
C TRP A 794 -9.54 -24.48 26.92
N TYR A 795 -9.17 -24.34 25.65
CA TYR A 795 -9.73 -25.18 24.60
C TYR A 795 -9.20 -26.61 24.63
N GLY A 796 -7.89 -26.77 24.76
CA GLY A 796 -7.26 -28.07 24.71
C GLY A 796 -7.71 -29.02 25.81
N LEU A 797 -7.91 -28.55 27.05
CA LEU A 797 -8.45 -29.41 28.13
C LEU A 797 -9.94 -29.72 27.94
N ILE A 798 -10.75 -28.82 27.36
CA ILE A 798 -12.16 -29.11 27.03
C ILE A 798 -12.24 -30.21 25.98
N GLU A 799 -11.45 -30.10 24.91
CA GLU A 799 -11.37 -31.11 23.85
C GLU A 799 -10.85 -32.44 24.39
N ALA A 800 -9.79 -32.42 25.18
CA ALA A 800 -9.25 -33.61 25.82
C ALA A 800 -10.30 -34.31 26.73
N ALA A 801 -11.06 -33.51 27.49
CA ALA A 801 -12.14 -34.05 28.34
C ALA A 801 -13.26 -34.69 27.53
N LEU A 802 -13.65 -34.08 26.38
CA LEU A 802 -14.63 -34.65 25.48
C LEU A 802 -14.12 -35.91 24.79
N ALA A 803 -12.84 -35.92 24.36
CA ALA A 803 -12.21 -37.09 23.74
C ALA A 803 -12.08 -38.28 24.68
N MET A 804 -11.59 -38.03 25.93
CA MET A 804 -11.53 -39.06 26.95
C MET A 804 -12.90 -39.49 27.43
N GLY A 805 -13.87 -38.56 27.47
CA GLY A 805 -15.28 -38.84 27.75
C GLY A 805 -15.88 -39.80 26.74
N ALA A 806 -15.63 -39.59 25.43
CA ALA A 806 -16.05 -40.48 24.35
C ALA A 806 -15.48 -41.90 24.53
N PHE A 807 -14.17 -41.98 24.86
CA PHE A 807 -13.49 -43.25 25.09
C PHE A 807 -14.12 -44.05 26.22
N PHE A 808 -14.30 -43.47 27.40
CA PHE A 808 -14.87 -44.14 28.56
C PHE A 808 -16.37 -44.40 28.42
N LEU A 809 -17.11 -43.51 27.76
CA LEU A 809 -18.54 -43.69 27.50
C LEU A 809 -18.80 -44.93 26.63
N ASN A 810 -17.99 -45.11 25.58
CA ASN A 810 -18.14 -46.28 24.71
C ASN A 810 -17.92 -47.59 25.48
N TYR A 811 -16.89 -47.67 26.34
CA TYR A 811 -16.73 -48.86 27.23
C TYR A 811 -17.89 -49.02 28.21
N TRP A 812 -18.35 -47.94 28.81
CA TRP A 812 -19.44 -48.02 29.79
C TRP A 812 -20.77 -48.44 29.17
N VAL A 813 -21.08 -47.95 27.97
CA VAL A 813 -22.32 -48.33 27.27
C VAL A 813 -22.25 -49.78 26.82
N ASN A 814 -21.13 -50.26 26.28
CA ASN A 814 -21.01 -51.62 25.70
C ASN A 814 -20.67 -52.71 26.72
N GLN A 815 -19.97 -52.38 27.85
CA GLN A 815 -19.60 -53.38 28.88
C GLN A 815 -20.32 -53.17 30.20
N GLY A 816 -20.96 -52.02 30.46
CA GLY A 816 -21.62 -51.72 31.70
C GLY A 816 -20.68 -51.42 32.89
N ASN A 817 -19.36 -51.50 32.74
CA ASN A 817 -18.35 -51.17 33.73
C ASN A 817 -17.03 -50.70 33.12
N LEU A 818 -16.18 -50.07 33.94
CA LEU A 818 -14.85 -49.57 33.53
C LEU A 818 -13.69 -50.31 34.23
N ASN A 819 -13.95 -51.46 34.83
CA ASN A 819 -12.95 -52.16 35.65
C ASN A 819 -11.93 -52.94 34.82
N HIS A 820 -12.28 -53.35 33.62
CA HIS A 820 -11.41 -54.03 32.66
C HIS A 820 -11.58 -53.43 31.25
N LEU A 821 -10.66 -52.61 30.88
CA LEU A 821 -10.65 -51.98 29.53
C LEU A 821 -9.94 -52.91 28.56
N ALA A 822 -10.59 -53.34 27.50
CA ALA A 822 -9.96 -54.15 26.45
C ALA A 822 -8.87 -53.36 25.74
N SER A 823 -7.68 -53.93 25.57
CA SER A 823 -6.53 -53.30 24.86
C SER A 823 -6.43 -53.73 23.39
N SER A 824 -7.36 -54.55 22.90
CA SER A 824 -7.42 -55.03 21.53
C SER A 824 -8.83 -55.51 21.22
N GLY A 825 -9.10 -55.71 19.91
CA GLY A 825 -10.37 -56.25 19.46
C GLY A 825 -11.38 -55.19 19.01
N PRO A 826 -12.62 -55.58 18.63
CA PRO A 826 -13.59 -54.65 18.04
C PRO A 826 -13.96 -53.47 18.99
N LEU A 827 -14.24 -53.75 20.25
CA LEU A 827 -14.61 -52.70 21.24
C LEU A 827 -13.52 -51.68 21.46
N TYR A 828 -12.25 -52.12 21.52
CA TYR A 828 -11.13 -51.21 21.63
C TYR A 828 -11.02 -50.31 20.40
N ARG A 829 -11.21 -50.87 19.20
CA ARG A 829 -11.21 -50.08 17.93
C ARG A 829 -12.36 -49.09 17.91
N GLU A 830 -13.54 -49.46 18.37
CA GLU A 830 -14.71 -48.58 18.48
C GLU A 830 -14.45 -47.43 19.46
N ALA A 831 -13.90 -47.73 20.64
CA ALA A 831 -13.52 -46.72 21.64
C ALA A 831 -12.45 -45.74 21.12
N THR A 832 -11.42 -46.21 20.39
CA THR A 832 -10.42 -45.34 19.77
C THR A 832 -11.02 -44.54 18.64
N THR A 833 -11.99 -45.09 17.88
CA THR A 833 -12.73 -44.34 16.84
C THR A 833 -13.57 -43.22 17.45
N MET A 834 -14.17 -43.48 18.60
CA MET A 834 -14.93 -42.47 19.36
C MET A 834 -14.03 -41.33 19.88
N THR A 835 -12.80 -41.66 20.34
CA THR A 835 -11.80 -40.64 20.72
C THR A 835 -11.42 -39.80 19.52
N LEU A 836 -11.08 -40.43 18.38
CA LEU A 836 -10.76 -39.74 17.15
C LEU A 836 -11.90 -38.83 16.69
N GLY A 837 -13.14 -39.37 16.67
CA GLY A 837 -14.32 -38.61 16.28
C GLY A 837 -14.58 -37.39 17.19
N ALA A 838 -14.45 -37.56 18.51
CA ALA A 838 -14.66 -36.49 19.45
C ALA A 838 -13.65 -35.33 19.23
N ILE A 839 -12.38 -35.62 18.94
CA ILE A 839 -11.38 -34.62 18.61
C ILE A 839 -11.79 -33.88 17.30
N ILE A 840 -12.07 -34.62 16.22
CA ILE A 840 -12.44 -34.03 14.94
C ILE A 840 -13.69 -33.15 15.06
N PHE A 841 -14.74 -33.63 15.74
CA PHE A 841 -15.98 -32.87 15.89
C PHE A 841 -15.83 -31.65 16.83
N THR A 842 -15.00 -31.73 17.87
CA THR A 842 -14.68 -30.54 18.70
C THR A 842 -13.90 -29.52 17.90
N GLN A 843 -12.99 -29.93 17.03
CA GLN A 843 -12.24 -29.01 16.16
C GLN A 843 -13.13 -28.28 15.17
N ILE A 844 -14.22 -28.89 14.67
CA ILE A 844 -15.24 -28.17 13.88
C ILE A 844 -15.81 -26.97 14.69
N GLY A 845 -16.17 -27.21 15.94
CA GLY A 845 -16.63 -26.16 16.85
C GLY A 845 -15.55 -25.12 17.13
N MET A 846 -14.29 -25.56 17.28
CA MET A 846 -13.16 -24.71 17.50
C MET A 846 -12.81 -23.84 16.28
N ALA A 847 -12.90 -24.38 15.07
CA ALA A 847 -12.73 -23.60 13.84
C ALA A 847 -13.74 -22.45 13.79
N MET A 848 -14.99 -22.71 14.18
CA MET A 848 -16.02 -21.66 14.26
C MET A 848 -15.74 -20.62 15.36
N ASN A 849 -15.29 -21.05 16.56
CA ASN A 849 -14.91 -20.18 17.65
C ASN A 849 -13.71 -19.29 17.29
N SER A 850 -12.74 -19.83 16.55
CA SER A 850 -11.52 -19.13 16.17
C SER A 850 -11.76 -18.03 15.12
N ARG A 851 -12.84 -18.11 14.32
CA ARG A 851 -13.20 -17.10 13.32
C ARG A 851 -13.43 -15.73 13.95
N LYS A 852 -13.87 -15.68 15.19
CA LYS A 852 -14.04 -14.42 15.91
C LYS A 852 -13.04 -14.33 17.06
N GLY A 853 -12.08 -13.42 16.97
CA GLY A 853 -11.04 -13.24 17.98
C GLY A 853 -11.59 -12.71 19.32
N ARG A 854 -12.55 -11.80 19.28
CA ARG A 854 -13.33 -11.29 20.44
C ARG A 854 -14.74 -10.99 19.99
N GLY A 855 -15.72 -11.46 20.75
CA GLY A 855 -17.16 -11.24 20.50
C GLY A 855 -17.97 -12.53 20.51
N SER A 856 -19.30 -12.42 20.37
CA SER A 856 -20.19 -13.57 20.34
C SER A 856 -20.08 -14.34 19.03
N ILE A 857 -20.09 -15.67 19.12
CA ILE A 857 -20.08 -16.56 17.94
C ILE A 857 -21.30 -16.35 17.05
N PHE A 858 -22.43 -15.91 17.63
CA PHE A 858 -23.67 -15.66 16.88
C PHE A 858 -23.58 -14.49 15.89
N GLN A 859 -22.50 -13.69 15.94
CA GLN A 859 -22.22 -12.62 14.98
C GLN A 859 -21.48 -13.11 13.74
N VAL A 860 -20.96 -14.34 13.75
CA VAL A 860 -20.24 -14.96 12.63
C VAL A 860 -21.23 -15.59 11.66
N LYS A 861 -21.15 -15.22 10.38
CA LYS A 861 -21.91 -15.91 9.33
C LYS A 861 -21.25 -17.27 9.04
N PRO A 862 -21.91 -18.40 9.35
CA PRO A 862 -21.26 -19.72 9.35
C PRO A 862 -20.58 -20.08 8.02
N PHE A 863 -21.23 -19.78 6.89
CA PHE A 863 -20.78 -20.18 5.56
C PHE A 863 -20.07 -19.07 4.75
N ALA A 864 -19.72 -17.93 5.39
CA ALA A 864 -19.07 -16.83 4.68
C ALA A 864 -17.66 -17.20 4.18
N ASN A 865 -16.92 -18.04 4.93
CA ASN A 865 -15.61 -18.54 4.52
C ASN A 865 -15.75 -19.91 3.85
N ARG A 866 -15.63 -19.93 2.52
CA ARG A 866 -15.77 -21.15 1.72
C ARG A 866 -14.68 -22.20 2.01
N ILE A 867 -13.48 -21.76 2.38
CA ILE A 867 -12.34 -22.66 2.65
C ILE A 867 -12.60 -23.41 3.96
N ILE A 868 -13.03 -22.70 5.03
CA ILE A 868 -13.38 -23.33 6.30
C ILE A 868 -14.58 -24.29 6.10
N SER A 869 -15.60 -23.86 5.35
CA SER A 869 -16.76 -24.72 5.08
C SER A 869 -16.35 -26.00 4.30
N LEU A 870 -15.44 -25.88 3.33
CA LEU A 870 -14.90 -27.04 2.61
C LEU A 870 -14.07 -27.93 3.55
N GLY A 871 -13.26 -27.32 4.45
CA GLY A 871 -12.49 -28.03 5.46
C GLY A 871 -13.39 -28.89 6.37
N ILE A 872 -14.44 -28.29 6.92
CA ILE A 872 -15.42 -29.00 7.78
C ILE A 872 -16.05 -30.19 7.03
N VAL A 873 -16.43 -30.02 5.76
CA VAL A 873 -16.97 -31.13 4.95
C VAL A 873 -15.92 -32.22 4.77
N LEU A 874 -14.66 -31.82 4.50
CA LEU A 874 -13.57 -32.77 4.31
C LEU A 874 -13.28 -33.56 5.60
N GLU A 875 -13.27 -32.91 6.78
CA GLU A 875 -13.12 -33.57 8.09
C GLU A 875 -14.17 -34.62 8.32
N ILE A 876 -15.45 -34.28 8.11
CA ILE A 876 -16.58 -35.22 8.28
C ILE A 876 -16.47 -36.39 7.29
N VAL A 877 -16.18 -36.10 6.02
CA VAL A 877 -16.03 -37.13 4.99
C VAL A 877 -14.86 -38.07 5.31
N LEU A 878 -13.72 -37.50 5.74
CA LEU A 878 -12.56 -38.31 6.11
C LEU A 878 -12.86 -39.19 7.32
N PHE A 879 -13.52 -38.66 8.36
CA PHE A 879 -13.95 -39.45 9.52
C PHE A 879 -14.87 -40.61 9.12
N ILE A 880 -15.84 -40.35 8.24
CA ILE A 880 -16.75 -41.40 7.73
C ILE A 880 -15.95 -42.50 6.97
N ILE A 881 -15.01 -42.11 6.12
CA ILE A 881 -14.15 -43.03 5.39
C ILE A 881 -13.32 -43.88 6.34
N LEU A 882 -12.64 -43.27 7.32
CA LEU A 882 -11.82 -43.96 8.31
C LEU A 882 -12.62 -44.92 9.18
N SER A 883 -13.90 -44.60 9.50
CA SER A 883 -14.77 -45.37 10.39
C SER A 883 -15.50 -46.52 9.68
N TYR A 884 -15.89 -46.38 8.41
CA TYR A 884 -16.77 -47.34 7.73
C TYR A 884 -16.13 -48.09 6.57
N VAL A 885 -14.96 -47.66 6.04
CA VAL A 885 -14.29 -48.40 4.97
C VAL A 885 -13.33 -49.44 5.57
N PRO A 886 -13.57 -50.73 5.37
CA PRO A 886 -12.81 -51.82 6.02
C PRO A 886 -11.30 -51.78 5.81
N PHE A 887 -10.84 -51.28 4.68
CA PHE A 887 -9.41 -51.12 4.36
C PHE A 887 -8.67 -50.28 5.41
N PHE A 888 -9.31 -49.25 5.96
CA PHE A 888 -8.70 -48.37 6.94
C PHE A 888 -8.75 -48.88 8.38
N HIS A 889 -9.65 -49.85 8.69
CA HIS A 889 -9.83 -50.36 10.06
C HIS A 889 -8.55 -50.92 10.65
N THR A 890 -7.77 -51.67 9.87
CA THR A 890 -6.51 -52.27 10.34
C THR A 890 -5.42 -51.20 10.49
N LEU A 891 -5.38 -50.27 9.54
CA LEU A 891 -4.32 -49.27 9.47
C LEU A 891 -4.48 -48.19 10.56
N PHE A 892 -5.68 -47.65 10.72
CA PHE A 892 -5.99 -46.59 11.67
C PHE A 892 -6.56 -47.10 12.99
N ASN A 893 -6.70 -48.40 13.17
CA ASN A 893 -7.30 -49.00 14.34
C ASN A 893 -8.71 -48.47 14.63
N THR A 894 -9.54 -48.38 13.58
CA THR A 894 -10.91 -47.85 13.64
C THR A 894 -11.94 -48.94 13.50
N ALA A 895 -13.19 -48.65 13.83
CA ALA A 895 -14.35 -49.52 13.63
C ALA A 895 -15.61 -48.69 13.38
N PRO A 896 -16.66 -49.27 12.74
CA PRO A 896 -17.96 -48.60 12.60
C PRO A 896 -18.55 -48.30 13.99
N ILE A 897 -19.15 -47.11 14.15
CA ILE A 897 -19.79 -46.66 15.39
C ILE A 897 -21.30 -46.66 15.27
N GLY A 898 -21.98 -46.78 16.43
CA GLY A 898 -23.43 -46.83 16.54
C GLY A 898 -24.11 -45.46 16.41
N LEU A 899 -25.44 -45.45 16.38
CA LEU A 899 -26.23 -44.22 16.29
C LEU A 899 -26.10 -43.37 17.54
N ASP A 900 -25.99 -43.94 18.70
CA ASP A 900 -25.85 -43.29 20.00
C ASP A 900 -24.48 -42.58 20.08
N ASP A 901 -23.44 -43.19 19.53
CA ASP A 901 -22.10 -42.60 19.38
C ASP A 901 -22.12 -41.36 18.50
N TRP A 902 -22.84 -41.40 17.36
CA TRP A 902 -23.03 -40.24 16.51
C TRP A 902 -23.71 -39.06 17.22
N LEU A 903 -24.68 -39.31 18.12
CA LEU A 903 -25.33 -38.27 18.91
C LEU A 903 -24.33 -37.56 19.83
N TYR A 904 -23.41 -38.31 20.46
CA TYR A 904 -22.33 -37.73 21.27
C TYR A 904 -21.40 -36.88 20.43
N LEU A 905 -20.91 -37.39 19.28
CA LEU A 905 -20.00 -36.69 18.40
C LEU A 905 -20.63 -35.42 17.86
N LEU A 906 -21.86 -35.43 17.39
CA LEU A 906 -22.59 -34.25 16.91
C LEU A 906 -22.86 -33.22 18.02
N ALA A 907 -22.87 -33.59 19.31
CA ALA A 907 -23.00 -32.66 20.42
C ALA A 907 -21.67 -31.92 20.73
N CYS A 908 -20.52 -32.54 20.45
CA CYS A 908 -19.19 -31.99 20.78
C CYS A 908 -18.94 -30.55 20.29
N PRO A 909 -19.19 -30.20 19.01
CA PRO A 909 -18.97 -28.84 18.51
C PRO A 909 -19.83 -27.82 19.23
N PHE A 910 -21.07 -28.16 19.60
CA PHE A 910 -21.97 -27.26 20.31
C PHE A 910 -21.55 -27.05 21.77
N VAL A 911 -20.96 -28.05 22.40
CA VAL A 911 -20.45 -27.95 23.77
C VAL A 911 -19.32 -26.95 23.86
N ILE A 912 -18.30 -27.06 22.96
CA ILE A 912 -17.15 -26.14 22.98
C ILE A 912 -17.56 -24.72 22.56
N MET A 913 -18.51 -24.59 21.62
CA MET A 913 -19.07 -23.28 21.24
C MET A 913 -19.86 -22.63 22.40
N ALA A 914 -20.67 -23.41 23.11
CA ALA A 914 -21.45 -22.92 24.26
C ALA A 914 -20.54 -22.48 25.42
N LEU A 915 -19.50 -23.27 25.75
CA LEU A 915 -18.54 -22.93 26.78
C LEU A 915 -17.75 -21.64 26.46
N GLU A 916 -17.37 -21.47 25.21
CA GLU A 916 -16.70 -20.22 24.78
C GLU A 916 -17.65 -19.01 24.82
N GLU A 917 -18.89 -19.17 24.41
CA GLU A 917 -19.90 -18.09 24.53
C GLU A 917 -20.16 -17.71 26.00
N ILE A 918 -20.20 -18.69 26.91
CA ILE A 918 -20.33 -18.45 28.36
C ILE A 918 -19.10 -17.70 28.87
N ARG A 919 -17.88 -18.14 28.50
CA ARG A 919 -16.64 -17.47 28.88
C ARG A 919 -16.63 -16.01 28.38
N TYR A 920 -16.99 -15.78 27.11
CA TYR A 920 -17.09 -14.45 26.53
C TYR A 920 -18.04 -13.54 27.30
N ARG A 921 -19.24 -14.05 27.67
CA ARG A 921 -20.24 -13.25 28.41
C ARG A 921 -19.80 -12.91 29.81
N LEU A 922 -19.05 -13.82 30.48
CA LEU A 922 -18.61 -13.63 31.85
C LEU A 922 -17.38 -12.72 31.98
N PHE A 923 -16.41 -12.83 31.03
CA PHE A 923 -15.10 -12.23 31.20
C PHE A 923 -14.76 -11.14 30.14
N ASP A 924 -15.27 -11.24 28.91
CA ASP A 924 -14.85 -10.38 27.81
C ASP A 924 -15.90 -9.33 27.37
N LYS A 925 -17.14 -9.39 27.91
CA LYS A 925 -18.23 -8.48 27.53
C LYS A 925 -18.17 -7.10 28.23
N LYS A 926 -17.17 -6.86 29.07
CA LYS A 926 -17.00 -5.56 29.81
C LYS A 926 -16.33 -4.50 28.94
#